data_7a4c2589f9c2bd4d5d7851e35927dffa
#
_entry.id   7a4c2589f9c2bd4d5d7851e35927dffa
#
_cell.length_a   1.000
_cell.length_b   1.000
_cell.length_c   1.000
_cell.angle_alpha   90.00
_cell.angle_beta   90.00
_cell.angle_gamma   90.00
#
_symmetry.space_group_name_H-M   'P 1'
#
loop_
_entity.id
_entity.type
_entity.pdbx_description
1 polymer ?
#
loop_
_entity_poly.entity_id
_entity_poly.type
_entity_poly.pdbx_seq_one_letter_code
_entity_poly.pdbx_strand_id
1 'polypeptide(L)'
;MMKKTAVWMLAASALLLAGCKTGSTSPDLKINDLEYFERQGVNVLVYSNTFSGGFNDEKNSGIEVIHHGVRTVQGGAVRLSNTPEQWDLVPNTVSREVKADENAIEVALRYDDYDFDSRIVVTGKGPAVEIAVFLDKPVPKELEGDAGFNLELLPSQYWGKTFLVDGRLNRFPRYTASETVARPNAEKVKQYRGYRTYDDRGTDQFVDALPIETGHVLTIAPDEPERMIKISSDSDISLYDGRILAQNGWFVLRSVLPAGQTGKVLSWTVEPNAIDGWIREPNIGFSQVGYQPDQPKIAVIELDKLDKPQATAQIVKIADDGSEKSVFTGKVAEWGPYFKYNYVKFDFSEVKDPGIYYIKYGDTKTGNFLIDENVYDKITDATSDVWIPIHMNHMTVNEGYRIWHGEPFKEGYLQAPANTDHFDLHSQGPIDTKYKALQLIPGLNVGGYFDAGDFDIETGSNIGVVQNLVTLWEVFKPQRDETFVDEDQRYVDLHRPDGVPDILQFIEHGTLNLVAQAENIGHMAQTLSNSVLDNYHHLGDAAAITDGLHYDPRLKPYQKSADGKSSGTPDDMWAFTTRNPGLDLRAATMFAAASHALRGYNDALADRALKQSVRLQKEAEELLAKMAQQPGRQGQGGGNRMMGNSAATNLQLYVATGEKHYIETFESQIWEGLERNATGTISTAMDAIPYMDKAYKDKLVPYVEKYKEYLDSFDEDNPYGVPIGLGNWAGSGSVVSFGTTASFANKYFPEIIDKSYAYKATNYMFGCHPYHNYSLVAAVGAARPKAVFYGNNRADFSFIPGNVAPGVLFRHPDHFENYDDWPFLWGQNEGTIGGNTSYLIFGSAFKDIVK
;
A
#
# COMPACT_ATOMS: atom_id res chain seq x y z
N MET A 1 -44.87 -59.05 -29.87
CA MET A 1 -45.32 -59.67 -28.64
C MET A 1 -45.10 -58.71 -27.51
N MET A 2 -46.19 -58.19 -27.09
CA MET A 2 -46.36 -57.15 -26.08
C MET A 2 -46.25 -57.68 -24.65
N LYS A 3 -45.98 -56.72 -23.73
CA LYS A 3 -46.17 -56.84 -22.29
C LYS A 3 -44.92 -57.24 -21.47
N LYS A 4 -44.24 -56.22 -20.99
CA LYS A 4 -43.77 -56.06 -19.60
C LYS A 4 -43.01 -54.77 -19.46
N THR A 5 -43.70 -53.65 -19.40
CA THR A 5 -43.16 -52.33 -18.99
C THR A 5 -44.31 -51.52 -18.38
N ALA A 6 -44.57 -51.72 -17.14
CA ALA A 6 -45.43 -50.86 -16.32
C ALA A 6 -45.44 -51.38 -14.90
N VAL A 7 -44.46 -51.16 -14.07
CA VAL A 7 -44.52 -51.16 -12.57
C VAL A 7 -43.20 -50.61 -11.98
N TRP A 8 -42.79 -49.40 -12.33
CA TRP A 8 -41.70 -48.70 -11.60
C TRP A 8 -41.86 -47.19 -11.66
N MET A 9 -43.07 -46.71 -11.56
CA MET A 9 -43.36 -45.29 -11.49
C MET A 9 -44.40 -44.88 -10.45
N LEU A 10 -44.29 -45.41 -9.25
CA LEU A 10 -45.20 -45.05 -8.14
C LEU A 10 -44.57 -45.16 -6.75
N ALA A 11 -43.26 -45.12 -6.65
CA ALA A 11 -42.56 -45.10 -5.35
C ALA A 11 -41.61 -43.89 -5.15
N ALA A 12 -41.60 -42.90 -6.05
CA ALA A 12 -40.73 -41.72 -5.96
C ALA A 12 -41.48 -40.40 -5.66
N SER A 13 -42.78 -40.47 -5.34
CA SER A 13 -43.57 -39.25 -5.10
C SER A 13 -44.04 -39.05 -3.66
N ALA A 14 -43.49 -39.81 -2.70
CA ALA A 14 -43.94 -39.74 -1.30
C ALA A 14 -42.85 -39.39 -0.30
N LEU A 15 -41.69 -38.87 -0.75
CA LEU A 15 -40.58 -38.42 0.12
C LEU A 15 -40.17 -36.96 -0.09
N LEU A 16 -40.98 -36.15 -0.72
CA LEU A 16 -40.72 -34.73 -0.94
C LEU A 16 -41.71 -33.78 -0.24
N LEU A 17 -42.36 -34.26 0.83
CA LEU A 17 -43.31 -33.44 1.62
C LEU A 17 -43.06 -33.57 3.14
N ALA A 18 -41.82 -33.60 3.56
CA ALA A 18 -41.51 -33.48 4.98
C ALA A 18 -40.22 -32.65 5.15
N GLY A 19 -40.31 -31.35 4.93
CA GLY A 19 -39.21 -30.48 5.11
C GLY A 19 -39.50 -28.98 4.93
N CYS A 20 -40.76 -28.57 4.99
CA CYS A 20 -41.06 -27.18 5.35
C CYS A 20 -40.85 -27.05 6.85
N LYS A 21 -39.58 -26.93 7.25
CA LYS A 21 -39.25 -26.35 8.55
C LYS A 21 -39.57 -24.87 8.46
N THR A 22 -40.49 -24.48 9.30
CA THR A 22 -40.79 -23.13 9.78
C THR A 22 -39.58 -22.22 9.62
N GLY A 23 -39.77 -21.12 8.91
CA GLY A 23 -38.74 -20.11 8.67
C GLY A 23 -38.02 -19.75 9.98
N SER A 24 -36.76 -20.05 10.02
CA SER A 24 -35.84 -19.42 10.95
C SER A 24 -35.76 -17.96 10.49
N THR A 25 -36.36 -17.06 11.26
CA THR A 25 -36.19 -15.62 11.04
C THR A 25 -34.70 -15.35 11.13
N SER A 26 -34.11 -14.90 10.01
CA SER A 26 -32.73 -14.42 9.99
C SER A 26 -32.52 -13.46 11.17
N PRO A 27 -31.53 -13.66 12.03
CA PRO A 27 -31.32 -12.79 13.17
C PRO A 27 -31.11 -11.34 12.68
N ASP A 28 -31.64 -10.41 13.47
CA ASP A 28 -31.54 -8.98 13.17
C ASP A 28 -30.07 -8.51 13.19
N LEU A 29 -29.76 -7.52 12.36
CA LEU A 29 -28.53 -6.74 12.48
C LEU A 29 -28.58 -5.92 13.78
N LYS A 30 -27.64 -6.17 14.69
CA LYS A 30 -27.52 -5.48 15.98
C LYS A 30 -26.14 -4.91 16.16
N ILE A 31 -26.06 -3.77 16.84
CA ILE A 31 -24.78 -3.21 17.23
C ILE A 31 -24.13 -4.11 18.27
N ASN A 32 -22.88 -4.51 18.02
CA ASN A 32 -22.07 -5.33 18.91
C ASN A 32 -21.15 -4.51 19.81
N ASP A 33 -20.35 -5.18 20.65
CA ASP A 33 -19.40 -4.54 21.59
C ASP A 33 -18.25 -3.77 20.88
N LEU A 34 -18.02 -4.04 19.60
CA LEU A 34 -17.06 -3.32 18.75
C LEU A 34 -17.71 -2.16 17.97
N GLU A 35 -18.96 -1.82 18.32
CA GLU A 35 -19.70 -0.68 17.80
C GLU A 35 -19.98 -0.70 16.28
N TYR A 36 -20.28 -1.87 15.72
CA TYR A 36 -20.81 -2.03 14.36
C TYR A 36 -21.98 -3.00 14.32
N PHE A 37 -22.81 -2.93 13.27
CA PHE A 37 -23.93 -3.87 13.12
C PHE A 37 -23.44 -5.24 12.70
N GLU A 38 -23.90 -6.23 13.40
CA GLU A 38 -23.52 -7.61 13.18
C GLU A 38 -24.71 -8.55 13.18
N ARG A 39 -24.71 -9.49 12.28
CA ARG A 39 -25.39 -10.79 12.32
C ARG A 39 -24.48 -11.83 11.72
N GLN A 40 -24.76 -13.12 11.94
CA GLN A 40 -23.91 -14.18 11.42
C GLN A 40 -23.73 -14.05 9.91
N GLY A 41 -22.47 -14.02 9.46
CA GLY A 41 -22.07 -13.85 8.06
C GLY A 41 -22.15 -12.44 7.50
N VAL A 42 -22.63 -11.44 8.24
CA VAL A 42 -22.74 -10.04 7.76
C VAL A 42 -22.31 -9.06 8.83
N ASN A 43 -21.45 -8.11 8.47
CA ASN A 43 -21.11 -6.96 9.29
C ASN A 43 -21.38 -5.69 8.47
N VAL A 44 -21.92 -4.65 9.12
CA VAL A 44 -22.05 -3.32 8.54
C VAL A 44 -21.35 -2.35 9.47
N LEU A 45 -20.22 -1.82 9.01
CA LEU A 45 -19.41 -0.82 9.72
C LEU A 45 -19.90 0.56 9.32
N VAL A 46 -19.88 1.51 10.24
CA VAL A 46 -20.33 2.88 10.01
C VAL A 46 -19.31 3.83 10.59
N TYR A 47 -18.44 4.36 9.75
CA TYR A 47 -17.35 5.26 10.15
C TYR A 47 -16.57 4.74 11.36
N SER A 48 -16.39 3.43 11.42
CA SER A 48 -15.67 2.75 12.51
C SER A 48 -14.18 3.02 12.43
N ASN A 49 -13.67 3.27 11.23
CA ASN A 49 -12.30 3.64 10.98
C ASN A 49 -12.22 5.14 10.70
N THR A 50 -11.57 5.88 11.56
CA THR A 50 -11.27 7.29 11.30
C THR A 50 -10.00 7.38 10.49
N PHE A 51 -10.13 7.96 9.33
CA PHE A 51 -9.03 8.21 8.46
C PHE A 51 -8.79 9.69 8.32
N SER A 52 -7.61 10.10 8.59
CA SER A 52 -7.09 11.38 8.13
C SER A 52 -6.00 11.11 7.12
N GLY A 53 -6.18 11.43 5.88
CA GLY A 53 -5.09 11.25 4.96
C GLY A 53 -5.39 11.58 3.51
N GLY A 54 -4.41 11.50 2.64
CA GLY A 54 -4.38 12.06 1.32
C GLY A 54 -5.30 11.44 0.27
N PHE A 55 -5.58 10.14 0.28
CA PHE A 55 -6.31 9.49 -0.81
C PHE A 55 -7.71 9.07 -0.40
N ASN A 56 -8.70 9.34 -1.24
CA ASN A 56 -10.10 9.22 -0.88
C ASN A 56 -10.66 7.82 -0.89
N ASP A 57 -10.30 7.07 -1.87
CA ASP A 57 -10.85 5.76 -2.19
C ASP A 57 -10.48 4.71 -1.14
N GLU A 58 -9.31 4.84 -0.50
CA GLU A 58 -8.89 3.95 0.56
C GLU A 58 -9.20 4.44 1.95
N LYS A 59 -9.38 5.73 2.10
CA LYS A 59 -9.35 6.40 3.38
C LYS A 59 -10.70 6.78 3.89
N ASN A 60 -11.67 6.82 3.02
CA ASN A 60 -13.05 7.02 3.41
C ASN A 60 -13.68 5.66 3.71
N SER A 61 -13.53 5.19 4.94
CA SER A 61 -14.22 3.98 5.36
C SER A 61 -15.73 4.13 5.17
N GLY A 62 -16.31 5.25 5.57
CA GLY A 62 -17.73 5.52 5.43
C GLY A 62 -18.61 4.39 5.97
N ILE A 63 -19.63 3.99 5.20
CA ILE A 63 -20.40 2.78 5.46
C ILE A 63 -19.78 1.64 4.63
N GLU A 64 -19.49 0.53 5.31
CA GLU A 64 -18.85 -0.64 4.72
C GLU A 64 -19.68 -1.89 5.00
N VAL A 65 -19.70 -2.84 4.07
CA VAL A 65 -20.34 -4.15 4.24
C VAL A 65 -19.31 -5.25 4.06
N ILE A 66 -19.17 -6.08 5.10
CA ILE A 66 -18.41 -7.32 5.06
C ILE A 66 -19.42 -8.47 4.96
N HIS A 67 -19.32 -9.22 3.87
CA HIS A 67 -20.32 -10.19 3.47
C HIS A 67 -19.67 -11.57 3.35
N HIS A 68 -20.00 -12.46 4.28
CA HIS A 68 -19.39 -13.81 4.39
C HIS A 68 -17.85 -13.74 4.37
N GLY A 69 -17.28 -12.89 5.25
CA GLY A 69 -15.84 -12.71 5.40
C GLY A 69 -15.13 -11.91 4.30
N VAL A 70 -15.88 -11.29 3.39
CA VAL A 70 -15.31 -10.45 2.31
C VAL A 70 -15.95 -9.07 2.32
N ARG A 71 -15.14 -8.03 2.29
CA ARG A 71 -15.62 -6.65 2.13
C ARG A 71 -16.09 -6.45 0.70
N THR A 72 -17.36 -6.13 0.54
CA THR A 72 -18.01 -6.00 -0.78
C THR A 72 -18.44 -4.57 -1.09
N VAL A 73 -18.65 -3.75 -0.06
CA VAL A 73 -19.08 -2.36 -0.14
C VAL A 73 -18.22 -1.51 0.78
N GLN A 74 -17.89 -0.31 0.35
CA GLN A 74 -17.23 0.71 1.15
C GLN A 74 -17.69 2.12 0.77
N GLY A 75 -17.08 3.15 1.34
CA GLY A 75 -17.20 4.53 0.91
C GLY A 75 -18.57 5.17 1.09
N GLY A 76 -19.47 4.58 1.90
CA GLY A 76 -20.79 5.12 2.14
C GLY A 76 -20.76 6.52 2.77
N ALA A 77 -20.94 7.56 1.94
CA ALA A 77 -20.81 8.96 2.34
C ALA A 77 -21.63 9.89 1.44
N VAL A 78 -21.82 11.12 1.90
CA VAL A 78 -22.25 12.21 1.02
C VAL A 78 -21.02 12.68 0.23
N ARG A 79 -21.07 12.54 -1.09
CA ARG A 79 -19.96 12.87 -2.00
C ARG A 79 -20.41 13.94 -3.01
N LEU A 80 -19.43 14.63 -3.61
CA LEU A 80 -19.66 15.74 -4.54
C LEU A 80 -19.48 15.35 -6.02
N SER A 81 -19.33 14.06 -6.30
CA SER A 81 -19.16 13.52 -7.64
C SER A 81 -19.92 12.21 -7.81
N ASN A 82 -20.35 11.93 -9.06
CA ASN A 82 -20.96 10.65 -9.45
C ASN A 82 -19.99 9.48 -9.29
N THR A 83 -18.76 9.71 -9.66
CA THR A 83 -17.67 8.75 -9.66
C THR A 83 -16.47 9.44 -9.04
N PRO A 84 -16.43 9.52 -7.67
CA PRO A 84 -15.35 10.20 -6.97
C PRO A 84 -13.98 9.64 -7.34
N GLU A 85 -13.05 10.53 -7.58
CA GLU A 85 -11.66 10.18 -7.88
C GLU A 85 -10.78 10.28 -6.63
N GLN A 86 -9.59 9.74 -6.73
CA GLN A 86 -8.62 9.62 -5.64
C GLN A 86 -8.33 10.94 -4.92
N TRP A 87 -8.25 12.03 -5.64
CA TRP A 87 -7.95 13.36 -5.09
C TRP A 87 -9.16 14.27 -4.89
N ASP A 88 -10.36 13.75 -5.10
CA ASP A 88 -11.59 14.50 -4.84
C ASP A 88 -11.75 14.81 -3.35
N LEU A 89 -12.43 15.90 -3.04
CA LEU A 89 -12.70 16.29 -1.68
C LEU A 89 -13.54 15.24 -0.95
N VAL A 90 -13.18 14.96 0.28
CA VAL A 90 -13.97 14.16 1.24
C VAL A 90 -14.47 15.03 2.38
N PRO A 91 -15.64 14.72 2.95
CA PRO A 91 -16.12 15.44 4.12
C PRO A 91 -15.28 15.08 5.35
N ASN A 92 -15.04 16.06 6.21
CA ASN A 92 -14.50 15.81 7.54
C ASN A 92 -15.57 15.16 8.42
N THR A 93 -15.20 14.14 9.21
CA THR A 93 -16.03 13.55 10.24
C THR A 93 -16.00 14.48 11.47
N VAL A 94 -17.12 15.12 11.75
CA VAL A 94 -17.26 16.05 12.89
C VAL A 94 -17.55 15.28 14.18
N SER A 95 -18.44 14.28 14.10
CA SER A 95 -18.78 13.42 15.24
C SER A 95 -19.31 12.07 14.76
N ARG A 96 -19.14 11.06 15.60
CA ARG A 96 -19.77 9.75 15.49
C ARG A 96 -20.38 9.38 16.82
N GLU A 97 -21.64 9.03 16.84
CA GLU A 97 -22.38 8.66 18.05
C GLU A 97 -23.05 7.29 17.87
N VAL A 98 -22.81 6.39 18.81
CA VAL A 98 -23.46 5.07 18.85
C VAL A 98 -24.63 5.12 19.83
N LYS A 99 -25.84 4.90 19.32
CA LYS A 99 -27.08 4.86 20.07
C LYS A 99 -27.57 3.42 20.19
N ALA A 100 -26.91 2.66 21.04
CA ALA A 100 -27.13 1.21 21.15
C ALA A 100 -28.59 0.85 21.47
N ASP A 101 -29.24 1.60 22.34
CA ASP A 101 -30.66 1.41 22.72
C ASP A 101 -31.62 1.59 21.52
N GLU A 102 -31.27 2.44 20.58
CA GLU A 102 -32.04 2.70 19.35
C GLU A 102 -31.58 1.79 18.19
N ASN A 103 -30.55 1.01 18.40
CA ASN A 103 -29.86 0.23 17.37
C ASN A 103 -29.44 1.13 16.18
N ALA A 104 -28.83 2.29 16.47
CA ALA A 104 -28.49 3.31 15.49
C ALA A 104 -27.08 3.87 15.69
N ILE A 105 -26.45 4.28 14.60
CA ILE A 105 -25.18 5.01 14.59
C ILE A 105 -25.40 6.30 13.77
N GLU A 106 -25.06 7.43 14.36
CA GLU A 106 -25.19 8.75 13.76
C GLU A 106 -23.79 9.34 13.49
N VAL A 107 -23.59 9.92 12.31
CA VAL A 107 -22.32 10.54 11.89
C VAL A 107 -22.62 11.91 11.32
N ALA A 108 -21.95 12.95 11.84
CA ALA A 108 -21.97 14.28 11.29
C ALA A 108 -20.75 14.52 10.42
N LEU A 109 -20.98 15.02 9.22
CA LEU A 109 -19.98 15.25 8.18
C LEU A 109 -20.01 16.73 7.76
N ARG A 110 -18.83 17.27 7.39
CA ARG A 110 -18.69 18.64 6.95
C ARG A 110 -17.70 18.79 5.81
N TYR A 111 -18.10 19.54 4.80
CA TYR A 111 -17.23 20.10 3.77
C TYR A 111 -16.93 21.56 4.13
N ASP A 112 -15.74 21.84 4.66
CA ASP A 112 -15.36 23.18 5.13
C ASP A 112 -15.31 24.21 4.00
N ASP A 113 -14.86 23.83 2.82
CA ASP A 113 -14.78 24.70 1.63
C ASP A 113 -16.15 25.26 1.20
N TYR A 114 -17.25 24.58 1.57
CA TYR A 114 -18.59 24.93 1.13
C TYR A 114 -19.55 25.29 2.28
N ASP A 115 -19.06 25.32 3.53
CA ASP A 115 -19.92 25.42 4.73
C ASP A 115 -21.12 24.45 4.67
N PHE A 116 -20.86 23.23 4.17
CA PHE A 116 -21.87 22.22 3.93
C PHE A 116 -21.80 21.10 4.96
N ASP A 117 -22.86 21.04 5.78
CA ASP A 117 -23.03 20.03 6.82
C ASP A 117 -24.07 18.99 6.39
N SER A 118 -23.80 17.72 6.69
CA SER A 118 -24.75 16.62 6.52
C SER A 118 -24.63 15.63 7.68
N ARG A 119 -25.74 14.94 7.98
CA ARG A 119 -25.74 13.84 8.95
C ARG A 119 -26.22 12.56 8.30
N ILE A 120 -25.53 11.48 8.57
CA ILE A 120 -25.93 10.13 8.16
C ILE A 120 -26.36 9.38 9.42
N VAL A 121 -27.56 8.81 9.40
CA VAL A 121 -28.07 7.96 10.49
C VAL A 121 -28.29 6.56 9.92
N VAL A 122 -27.57 5.56 10.45
CA VAL A 122 -27.75 4.16 10.08
C VAL A 122 -28.46 3.45 11.22
N THR A 123 -29.59 2.81 10.92
CA THR A 123 -30.42 2.10 11.91
C THR A 123 -30.64 0.66 11.50
N GLY A 124 -30.39 -0.29 12.40
CA GLY A 124 -30.69 -1.70 12.16
C GLY A 124 -32.20 -1.93 12.12
N LYS A 125 -32.69 -2.54 11.03
CA LYS A 125 -34.11 -2.85 10.74
C LYS A 125 -34.30 -4.32 10.38
N GLY A 126 -34.28 -5.18 11.38
CA GLY A 126 -34.32 -6.63 11.12
C GLY A 126 -33.07 -7.10 10.34
N PRO A 127 -33.22 -7.77 9.19
CA PRO A 127 -32.08 -8.23 8.38
C PRO A 127 -31.36 -7.12 7.61
N ALA A 128 -31.89 -5.90 7.60
CA ALA A 128 -31.39 -4.75 6.85
C ALA A 128 -30.88 -3.64 7.76
N VAL A 129 -30.19 -2.68 7.16
CA VAL A 129 -29.99 -1.35 7.75
C VAL A 129 -30.72 -0.30 6.93
N GLU A 130 -31.34 0.67 7.61
CA GLU A 130 -31.80 1.92 7.00
C GLU A 130 -30.69 2.95 7.09
N ILE A 131 -30.29 3.53 5.96
CA ILE A 131 -29.32 4.62 5.86
C ILE A 131 -30.11 5.89 5.50
N ALA A 132 -30.13 6.86 6.39
CA ALA A 132 -30.87 8.11 6.19
C ALA A 132 -29.89 9.30 6.19
N VAL A 133 -30.05 10.22 5.23
CA VAL A 133 -29.29 11.47 5.16
C VAL A 133 -30.19 12.61 5.65
N PHE A 134 -29.64 13.41 6.54
CA PHE A 134 -30.29 14.59 7.10
C PHE A 134 -29.52 15.87 6.80
N LEU A 135 -30.21 16.92 6.48
CA LEU A 135 -29.66 18.26 6.26
C LEU A 135 -30.34 19.27 7.18
N ASP A 136 -29.58 20.05 7.94
CA ASP A 136 -30.13 21.16 8.75
C ASP A 136 -30.31 22.44 7.92
N LYS A 137 -29.49 22.59 6.86
CA LYS A 137 -29.61 23.63 5.83
C LYS A 137 -29.72 22.95 4.47
N PRO A 138 -30.37 23.55 3.47
CA PRO A 138 -30.41 23.01 2.11
C PRO A 138 -28.98 22.85 1.52
N VAL A 139 -28.85 21.95 0.55
CA VAL A 139 -27.60 21.83 -0.24
C VAL A 139 -27.23 23.24 -0.75
N PRO A 140 -25.98 23.67 -0.60
CA PRO A 140 -25.48 24.91 -1.20
C PRO A 140 -25.76 24.96 -2.69
N LYS A 141 -26.15 26.13 -3.22
CA LYS A 141 -26.57 26.27 -4.61
C LYS A 141 -25.50 25.81 -5.62
N GLU A 142 -24.25 25.97 -5.29
CA GLU A 142 -23.10 25.54 -6.08
C GLU A 142 -22.90 24.03 -6.12
N LEU A 143 -23.48 23.30 -5.17
CA LEU A 143 -23.45 21.84 -5.08
C LEU A 143 -24.76 21.16 -5.48
N GLU A 144 -25.77 21.94 -5.93
CA GLU A 144 -27.05 21.40 -6.38
C GLU A 144 -26.83 20.53 -7.63
N GLY A 145 -27.23 19.25 -7.58
CA GLY A 145 -27.02 18.26 -8.62
C GLY A 145 -25.70 17.49 -8.49
N ASP A 146 -24.71 18.02 -7.75
CA ASP A 146 -23.43 17.37 -7.52
C ASP A 146 -23.34 16.68 -6.13
N ALA A 147 -23.99 17.20 -5.10
CA ALA A 147 -24.03 16.52 -3.81
C ALA A 147 -24.98 15.31 -3.83
N GLY A 148 -24.48 14.15 -3.38
CA GLY A 148 -25.28 12.92 -3.35
C GLY A 148 -24.70 11.90 -2.36
N PHE A 149 -25.54 10.96 -1.95
CA PHE A 149 -25.10 9.82 -1.14
C PHE A 149 -24.59 8.70 -2.06
N ASN A 150 -23.37 8.22 -1.82
CA ASN A 150 -22.74 7.14 -2.56
C ASN A 150 -22.54 5.90 -1.68
N LEU A 151 -22.64 4.72 -2.30
CA LEU A 151 -22.03 3.46 -1.84
C LEU A 151 -21.16 2.91 -2.97
N GLU A 152 -19.97 2.46 -2.65
CA GLU A 152 -18.97 2.00 -3.59
C GLU A 152 -18.84 0.47 -3.50
N LEU A 153 -19.09 -0.21 -4.63
CA LEU A 153 -18.98 -1.65 -4.74
C LEU A 153 -17.59 -2.01 -5.28
N LEU A 154 -16.95 -3.01 -4.68
CA LEU A 154 -15.67 -3.51 -5.15
C LEU A 154 -15.81 -4.29 -6.45
N PRO A 155 -15.24 -3.84 -7.57
CA PRO A 155 -15.46 -4.46 -8.87
C PRO A 155 -15.05 -5.91 -8.94
N SER A 156 -13.94 -6.29 -8.31
CA SER A 156 -13.46 -7.67 -8.26
C SER A 156 -14.46 -8.65 -7.65
N GLN A 157 -15.35 -8.17 -6.79
CA GLN A 157 -16.42 -8.97 -6.20
C GLN A 157 -17.64 -9.10 -7.10
N TYR A 158 -17.81 -8.20 -8.08
CA TYR A 158 -19.03 -8.10 -8.87
C TYR A 158 -18.87 -8.24 -10.37
N TRP A 159 -17.67 -8.26 -10.93
CA TRP A 159 -17.46 -8.44 -12.37
C TRP A 159 -18.18 -9.65 -12.93
N GLY A 160 -18.92 -9.44 -14.00
CA GLY A 160 -19.65 -10.49 -14.69
C GLY A 160 -20.86 -11.02 -13.94
N LYS A 161 -21.08 -10.61 -12.68
CA LYS A 161 -22.27 -10.99 -11.91
C LYS A 161 -23.51 -10.26 -12.42
N THR A 162 -24.66 -10.88 -12.17
CA THR A 162 -25.94 -10.31 -12.58
C THR A 162 -26.46 -9.31 -11.54
N PHE A 163 -27.29 -8.38 -11.99
CA PHE A 163 -28.10 -7.55 -11.10
C PHE A 163 -29.45 -7.21 -11.72
N LEU A 164 -30.39 -6.84 -10.89
CA LEU A 164 -31.73 -6.39 -11.28
C LEU A 164 -31.94 -4.97 -10.82
N VAL A 165 -32.53 -4.15 -11.70
CA VAL A 165 -33.01 -2.80 -11.36
C VAL A 165 -34.50 -2.76 -11.69
N ASP A 166 -35.36 -2.63 -10.67
CA ASP A 166 -36.83 -2.68 -10.81
C ASP A 166 -37.29 -3.91 -11.62
N GLY A 167 -36.65 -5.06 -11.40
CA GLY A 167 -36.91 -6.30 -12.09
C GLY A 167 -36.29 -6.44 -13.49
N ARG A 168 -35.65 -5.42 -14.03
CA ARG A 168 -34.89 -5.51 -15.28
C ARG A 168 -33.52 -6.10 -15.04
N LEU A 169 -33.20 -7.19 -15.77
CA LEU A 169 -31.93 -7.91 -15.65
C LEU A 169 -30.80 -7.17 -16.39
N ASN A 170 -29.66 -7.07 -15.76
CA ASN A 170 -28.40 -6.57 -16.34
C ASN A 170 -27.20 -7.33 -15.77
N ARG A 171 -25.98 -6.97 -16.17
CA ARG A 171 -24.72 -7.59 -15.74
C ARG A 171 -23.65 -6.53 -15.53
N PHE A 172 -22.92 -6.67 -14.43
CA PHE A 172 -21.73 -5.82 -14.18
C PHE A 172 -20.68 -6.05 -15.27
N PRO A 173 -20.23 -4.99 -15.95
CA PRO A 173 -19.23 -5.13 -17.00
C PRO A 173 -17.87 -5.52 -16.46
N ARG A 174 -17.20 -6.50 -17.08
CA ARG A 174 -15.81 -6.84 -16.76
C ARG A 174 -14.88 -5.70 -17.15
N TYR A 175 -15.04 -5.18 -18.36
CA TYR A 175 -14.31 -4.05 -18.89
C TYR A 175 -15.14 -2.78 -18.80
N THR A 176 -14.47 -1.64 -18.63
CA THR A 176 -15.11 -0.34 -18.56
C THR A 176 -15.94 -0.05 -19.82
N ALA A 177 -17.25 0.03 -19.70
CA ALA A 177 -18.16 0.11 -20.84
C ALA A 177 -19.26 1.18 -20.68
N SER A 178 -19.17 2.06 -19.66
CA SER A 178 -20.15 3.14 -19.48
C SER A 178 -20.07 4.16 -20.60
N GLU A 179 -21.22 4.68 -20.99
CA GLU A 179 -21.27 5.91 -21.77
C GLU A 179 -20.81 7.09 -20.93
N THR A 180 -20.30 8.12 -21.60
CA THR A 180 -19.80 9.34 -20.98
C THR A 180 -20.43 10.58 -21.61
N VAL A 181 -20.40 11.68 -20.86
CA VAL A 181 -20.80 13.00 -21.33
C VAL A 181 -19.73 14.02 -20.99
N ALA A 182 -19.41 14.88 -21.96
CA ALA A 182 -18.55 16.03 -21.72
C ALA A 182 -19.40 17.16 -21.10
N ARG A 183 -18.95 17.65 -19.95
CA ARG A 183 -19.57 18.80 -19.27
C ARG A 183 -18.68 20.02 -19.37
N PRO A 184 -19.26 21.23 -19.54
CA PRO A 184 -18.48 22.46 -19.42
C PRO A 184 -17.76 22.50 -18.08
N ASN A 185 -16.60 23.16 -18.05
CA ASN A 185 -15.76 23.29 -16.86
C ASN A 185 -16.60 23.63 -15.63
N ALA A 186 -16.62 22.72 -14.67
CA ALA A 186 -17.23 22.96 -13.37
C ALA A 186 -16.21 23.63 -12.47
N GLU A 187 -15.88 24.90 -12.69
CA GLU A 187 -15.10 25.73 -11.74
C GLU A 187 -15.75 25.80 -10.35
N LYS A 188 -16.98 25.26 -10.23
CA LYS A 188 -17.81 25.37 -9.05
C LYS A 188 -17.39 24.43 -7.91
N VAL A 189 -16.86 23.26 -8.22
CA VAL A 189 -16.49 22.27 -7.21
C VAL A 189 -14.97 22.07 -7.26
N LYS A 190 -14.30 22.30 -6.13
CA LYS A 190 -12.86 22.07 -5.98
C LYS A 190 -12.60 20.56 -5.96
N GLN A 191 -12.55 19.97 -7.13
CA GLN A 191 -12.22 18.56 -7.31
C GLN A 191 -11.22 18.42 -8.43
N TYR A 192 -10.36 17.44 -8.32
CA TYR A 192 -9.45 17.07 -9.41
C TYR A 192 -10.17 16.11 -10.34
N ARG A 193 -10.22 16.47 -11.61
CA ARG A 193 -10.83 15.67 -12.67
C ARG A 193 -9.73 15.14 -13.56
N GLY A 194 -9.45 13.85 -13.49
CA GLY A 194 -8.35 13.22 -14.20
C GLY A 194 -8.51 13.12 -15.71
N TYR A 195 -9.64 13.54 -16.26
CA TYR A 195 -9.89 13.38 -17.69
C TYR A 195 -10.52 14.63 -18.28
N ARG A 196 -9.83 15.25 -19.24
CA ARG A 196 -10.27 16.43 -19.94
C ARG A 196 -10.54 16.16 -21.40
N THR A 197 -11.45 16.96 -21.97
CA THR A 197 -11.67 17.06 -23.42
C THR A 197 -11.84 18.53 -23.77
N TYR A 198 -11.74 18.83 -25.04
CA TYR A 198 -11.81 20.20 -25.56
C TYR A 198 -12.90 20.29 -26.61
N ASP A 199 -13.70 21.38 -26.58
CA ASP A 199 -14.58 21.73 -27.66
C ASP A 199 -13.81 22.38 -28.84
N ASP A 200 -14.52 22.66 -29.95
CA ASP A 200 -13.90 23.28 -31.12
C ASP A 200 -13.38 24.71 -30.86
N ARG A 201 -13.75 25.30 -29.74
CA ARG A 201 -13.31 26.64 -29.33
C ARG A 201 -12.10 26.59 -28.38
N GLY A 202 -11.65 25.40 -28.01
CA GLY A 202 -10.58 25.20 -27.04
C GLY A 202 -11.01 25.36 -25.57
N THR A 203 -12.34 25.29 -25.31
CA THR A 203 -12.85 25.33 -23.94
C THR A 203 -12.69 23.98 -23.27
N ASP A 204 -12.13 23.95 -22.07
CA ASP A 204 -11.98 22.75 -21.28
C ASP A 204 -13.36 22.18 -20.90
N GLN A 205 -13.48 20.89 -21.01
CA GLN A 205 -14.65 20.11 -20.60
C GLN A 205 -14.19 18.91 -19.78
N PHE A 206 -14.93 18.57 -18.77
CA PHE A 206 -14.73 17.32 -18.01
C PHE A 206 -15.61 16.22 -18.60
N VAL A 207 -15.13 14.99 -18.48
CA VAL A 207 -15.86 13.79 -18.86
C VAL A 207 -16.45 13.16 -17.62
N ASP A 208 -17.78 13.01 -17.59
CA ASP A 208 -18.49 12.30 -16.53
C ASP A 208 -19.07 10.99 -17.07
N ALA A 209 -19.05 9.95 -16.25
CA ALA A 209 -19.75 8.71 -16.54
C ALA A 209 -21.27 8.91 -16.48
N LEU A 210 -21.98 8.32 -17.45
CA LEU A 210 -23.44 8.16 -17.38
C LEU A 210 -23.79 6.91 -16.58
N PRO A 211 -24.96 6.85 -15.92
CA PRO A 211 -25.37 5.67 -15.19
C PRO A 211 -25.58 4.48 -16.13
N ILE A 212 -25.15 3.30 -15.69
CA ILE A 212 -25.44 2.03 -16.38
C ILE A 212 -26.95 1.76 -16.31
N GLU A 213 -27.53 1.97 -15.14
CA GLU A 213 -28.97 1.82 -14.85
C GLU A 213 -29.40 2.75 -13.73
N THR A 214 -30.70 3.07 -13.72
CA THR A 214 -31.34 3.84 -12.64
C THR A 214 -32.69 3.22 -12.28
N GLY A 215 -33.02 3.17 -11.01
CA GLY A 215 -34.30 2.70 -10.49
C GLY A 215 -34.39 2.83 -8.98
N HIS A 216 -35.44 2.21 -8.40
CA HIS A 216 -35.73 2.32 -6.97
C HIS A 216 -35.37 1.07 -6.18
N VAL A 217 -35.26 -0.08 -6.82
CA VAL A 217 -34.95 -1.37 -6.20
C VAL A 217 -33.86 -2.07 -7.00
N LEU A 218 -32.68 -2.20 -6.38
CA LEU A 218 -31.54 -2.90 -6.95
C LEU A 218 -31.36 -4.22 -6.19
N THR A 219 -31.24 -5.32 -6.91
CA THR A 219 -30.83 -6.61 -6.35
C THR A 219 -29.54 -7.05 -7.05
N ILE A 220 -28.46 -7.01 -6.32
CA ILE A 220 -27.10 -7.28 -6.78
C ILE A 220 -26.80 -8.77 -6.54
N ALA A 221 -26.24 -9.46 -7.50
CA ALA A 221 -25.86 -10.89 -7.46
C ALA A 221 -26.97 -11.80 -6.91
N PRO A 222 -28.22 -11.75 -7.45
CA PRO A 222 -29.34 -12.51 -6.91
C PRO A 222 -29.16 -14.05 -7.00
N ASP A 223 -28.29 -14.50 -7.86
CA ASP A 223 -27.91 -15.90 -8.10
C ASP A 223 -26.73 -16.36 -7.24
N GLU A 224 -26.14 -15.48 -6.43
CA GLU A 224 -25.01 -15.77 -5.54
C GLU A 224 -25.34 -15.40 -4.08
N PRO A 225 -25.88 -16.31 -3.28
CA PRO A 225 -26.30 -16.01 -1.90
C PRO A 225 -25.21 -15.37 -1.02
N GLU A 226 -23.95 -15.68 -1.26
CA GLU A 226 -22.81 -15.10 -0.53
C GLU A 226 -22.53 -13.64 -0.87
N ARG A 227 -23.08 -13.13 -1.96
CA ARG A 227 -22.81 -11.77 -2.47
C ARG A 227 -24.07 -10.95 -2.72
N MET A 228 -25.23 -11.57 -2.51
CA MET A 228 -26.49 -10.91 -2.80
C MET A 228 -26.76 -9.76 -1.83
N ILE A 229 -27.01 -8.59 -2.39
CA ILE A 229 -27.44 -7.38 -1.65
C ILE A 229 -28.67 -6.79 -2.32
N LYS A 230 -29.71 -6.49 -1.53
CA LYS A 230 -30.86 -5.75 -2.01
C LYS A 230 -30.83 -4.33 -1.44
N ILE A 231 -30.99 -3.35 -2.33
CA ILE A 231 -31.01 -1.94 -1.97
C ILE A 231 -32.28 -1.33 -2.52
N SER A 232 -32.99 -0.54 -1.69
CA SER A 232 -34.21 0.12 -2.11
C SER A 232 -34.34 1.53 -1.53
N SER A 233 -35.00 2.41 -2.27
CA SER A 233 -35.24 3.80 -1.87
C SER A 233 -36.48 4.33 -2.60
N ASP A 234 -37.11 5.36 -2.02
CA ASP A 234 -38.15 6.15 -2.70
C ASP A 234 -37.53 7.15 -3.70
N SER A 235 -36.23 7.39 -3.61
CA SER A 235 -35.45 8.21 -4.54
C SER A 235 -34.76 7.34 -5.58
N ASP A 236 -34.47 7.92 -6.74
CA ASP A 236 -33.68 7.24 -7.78
C ASP A 236 -32.30 6.82 -7.22
N ILE A 237 -31.92 5.56 -7.47
CA ILE A 237 -30.59 5.03 -7.25
C ILE A 237 -29.98 4.77 -8.63
N SER A 238 -28.89 5.43 -8.94
CA SER A 238 -28.15 5.27 -10.19
C SER A 238 -26.88 4.44 -9.94
N LEU A 239 -26.59 3.48 -10.82
CA LEU A 239 -25.38 2.68 -10.82
C LEU A 239 -24.43 3.21 -11.89
N TYR A 240 -23.22 3.57 -11.50
CA TYR A 240 -22.16 4.05 -12.38
C TYR A 240 -20.98 3.08 -12.42
N ASP A 241 -20.27 3.06 -13.54
CA ASP A 241 -18.93 2.46 -13.62
C ASP A 241 -17.86 3.56 -13.51
N GLY A 242 -17.35 3.79 -12.32
CA GLY A 242 -16.34 4.82 -12.07
C GLY A 242 -14.99 4.55 -12.74
N ARG A 243 -14.73 3.30 -13.11
CA ARG A 243 -13.45 2.89 -13.73
C ARG A 243 -13.22 3.52 -15.11
N ILE A 244 -14.24 4.17 -15.69
CA ILE A 244 -14.09 4.96 -16.91
C ILE A 244 -13.15 6.16 -16.70
N LEU A 245 -13.08 6.67 -15.48
CA LEU A 245 -12.19 7.76 -15.11
C LEU A 245 -10.86 7.20 -14.61
N ALA A 246 -9.79 7.97 -14.80
CA ALA A 246 -8.44 7.49 -14.55
C ALA A 246 -8.21 7.09 -13.10
N GLN A 247 -8.79 7.83 -12.17
CA GLN A 247 -8.48 7.75 -10.74
C GLN A 247 -9.66 7.22 -9.90
N ASN A 248 -10.61 6.54 -10.53
CA ASN A 248 -11.69 5.85 -9.84
C ASN A 248 -11.66 4.36 -10.11
N GLY A 249 -11.81 3.58 -9.06
CA GLY A 249 -11.71 2.12 -9.12
C GLY A 249 -13.02 1.37 -8.92
N TRP A 250 -14.17 2.03 -8.75
CA TRP A 250 -15.36 1.44 -8.15
C TRP A 250 -16.57 1.41 -9.08
N PHE A 251 -17.50 0.49 -8.82
CA PHE A 251 -18.90 0.70 -9.21
C PHE A 251 -19.57 1.55 -8.13
N VAL A 252 -20.23 2.63 -8.51
CA VAL A 252 -20.81 3.60 -7.60
C VAL A 252 -22.32 3.58 -7.67
N LEU A 253 -22.96 3.27 -6.56
CA LEU A 253 -24.40 3.48 -6.36
C LEU A 253 -24.62 4.87 -5.79
N ARG A 254 -25.53 5.64 -6.36
CA ARG A 254 -25.71 7.03 -5.99
C ARG A 254 -27.14 7.51 -6.04
N SER A 255 -27.55 8.32 -5.06
CA SER A 255 -28.73 9.20 -5.12
C SER A 255 -28.33 10.65 -4.90
N VAL A 256 -28.72 11.53 -5.79
CA VAL A 256 -28.50 12.97 -5.68
C VAL A 256 -29.38 13.54 -4.56
N LEU A 257 -28.83 14.40 -3.72
CA LEU A 257 -29.61 15.07 -2.67
C LEU A 257 -30.55 16.13 -3.28
N PRO A 258 -31.79 16.19 -2.84
CA PRO A 258 -32.77 17.13 -3.42
C PRO A 258 -32.44 18.58 -3.03
N ALA A 259 -32.45 19.47 -4.04
CA ALA A 259 -32.23 20.89 -3.84
C ALA A 259 -33.32 21.53 -2.96
N GLY A 260 -32.93 22.50 -2.13
CA GLY A 260 -33.85 23.29 -1.33
C GLY A 260 -34.59 22.58 -0.20
N GLN A 261 -34.24 21.31 0.09
CA GLN A 261 -34.86 20.51 1.16
C GLN A 261 -34.00 20.44 2.42
N THR A 262 -34.65 20.24 3.57
CA THR A 262 -34.01 20.02 4.88
C THR A 262 -34.73 18.89 5.63
N GLY A 263 -34.17 18.48 6.76
CA GLY A 263 -34.63 17.32 7.52
C GLY A 263 -34.12 16.01 6.91
N LYS A 264 -34.92 14.96 6.94
CA LYS A 264 -34.57 13.66 6.28
C LYS A 264 -34.80 13.81 4.78
N VAL A 265 -33.73 13.95 4.04
CA VAL A 265 -33.75 14.21 2.58
C VAL A 265 -33.57 12.98 1.72
N LEU A 266 -33.02 11.90 2.29
CA LEU A 266 -32.80 10.63 1.61
C LEU A 266 -32.93 9.48 2.59
N SER A 267 -33.39 8.32 2.10
CA SER A 267 -33.41 7.07 2.86
C SER A 267 -33.18 5.88 1.93
N TRP A 268 -32.20 5.04 2.25
CA TRP A 268 -31.95 3.77 1.61
C TRP A 268 -32.16 2.63 2.61
N THR A 269 -32.74 1.54 2.15
CA THR A 269 -32.75 0.26 2.89
C THR A 269 -31.73 -0.66 2.20
N VAL A 270 -30.72 -1.10 2.95
CA VAL A 270 -29.67 -2.00 2.47
C VAL A 270 -29.79 -3.33 3.21
N GLU A 271 -30.07 -4.38 2.47
CA GLU A 271 -30.27 -5.74 2.98
C GLU A 271 -29.25 -6.71 2.37
N PRO A 272 -28.08 -6.90 2.99
CA PRO A 272 -27.14 -7.94 2.60
C PRO A 272 -27.72 -9.30 2.97
N ASN A 273 -27.68 -10.27 2.07
CA ASN A 273 -28.16 -11.62 2.38
C ASN A 273 -27.23 -12.31 3.38
N ALA A 274 -27.76 -13.08 4.30
CA ALA A 274 -26.98 -13.93 5.20
C ALA A 274 -27.39 -15.39 5.01
N ILE A 275 -26.41 -16.27 5.02
CA ILE A 275 -26.59 -17.71 4.96
C ILE A 275 -26.70 -18.23 6.39
N ASP A 276 -27.79 -18.94 6.68
CA ASP A 276 -28.02 -19.50 8.01
C ASP A 276 -26.90 -20.47 8.40
N GLY A 277 -26.34 -20.25 9.60
CA GLY A 277 -25.29 -21.13 10.12
C GLY A 277 -23.94 -20.97 9.46
N TRP A 278 -23.73 -19.93 8.62
CA TRP A 278 -22.44 -19.67 8.00
C TRP A 278 -21.36 -19.40 9.06
N ILE A 279 -20.24 -20.05 8.93
CA ILE A 279 -19.02 -19.86 9.72
C ILE A 279 -17.87 -19.74 8.73
N ARG A 280 -17.02 -18.74 8.91
CA ARG A 280 -15.85 -18.57 8.07
C ARG A 280 -14.90 -19.77 8.22
N GLU A 281 -14.44 -20.31 7.11
CA GLU A 281 -13.45 -21.38 7.13
C GLU A 281 -12.15 -20.91 7.79
N PRO A 282 -11.46 -21.79 8.54
CA PRO A 282 -10.17 -21.47 9.12
C PRO A 282 -9.16 -20.98 8.09
N ASN A 283 -8.49 -19.86 8.36
CA ASN A 283 -7.33 -19.45 7.60
C ASN A 283 -6.06 -19.93 8.30
N ILE A 284 -5.23 -20.69 7.59
CA ILE A 284 -3.99 -21.25 8.14
C ILE A 284 -2.82 -20.45 7.58
N GLY A 285 -2.28 -19.54 8.39
CA GLY A 285 -1.08 -18.78 8.08
C GLY A 285 0.18 -19.60 8.27
N PHE A 286 0.97 -19.75 7.22
CA PHE A 286 2.26 -20.46 7.21
C PHE A 286 3.18 -19.84 6.17
N SER A 287 4.50 -20.13 6.22
CA SER A 287 5.45 -19.65 5.20
C SER A 287 5.31 -20.44 3.90
N GLN A 288 4.87 -19.78 2.83
CA GLN A 288 4.78 -20.39 1.50
C GLN A 288 6.14 -20.73 0.87
N VAL A 289 7.19 -20.02 1.27
CA VAL A 289 8.56 -20.35 0.88
C VAL A 289 8.97 -21.68 1.48
N GLY A 290 8.48 -21.97 2.69
CA GLY A 290 8.82 -23.17 3.44
C GLY A 290 9.70 -22.89 4.63
N TYR A 291 10.40 -23.91 5.10
CA TYR A 291 11.14 -23.90 6.36
C TYR A 291 12.46 -24.66 6.22
N GLN A 292 13.47 -24.22 6.94
CA GLN A 292 14.66 -25.05 7.17
C GLN A 292 14.37 -26.17 8.18
N PRO A 293 15.06 -27.34 8.09
CA PRO A 293 14.81 -28.48 8.97
C PRO A 293 14.84 -28.16 10.46
N ASP A 294 15.78 -27.35 10.91
CA ASP A 294 16.05 -27.12 12.34
C ASP A 294 15.42 -25.83 12.90
N GLN A 295 14.74 -25.01 12.07
CA GLN A 295 14.08 -23.81 12.56
C GLN A 295 12.77 -24.11 13.28
N PRO A 296 12.30 -23.20 14.17
CA PRO A 296 10.92 -23.22 14.65
C PRO A 296 9.90 -23.13 13.50
N LYS A 297 8.90 -24.01 13.50
CA LYS A 297 7.85 -24.08 12.47
C LYS A 297 6.49 -23.98 13.14
N ILE A 298 5.93 -22.78 13.13
CA ILE A 298 4.68 -22.47 13.79
C ILE A 298 3.71 -21.91 12.76
N ALA A 299 2.57 -22.56 12.58
CA ALA A 299 1.43 -22.02 11.84
C ALA A 299 0.50 -21.28 12.79
N VAL A 300 -0.06 -20.18 12.33
CA VAL A 300 -1.08 -19.41 13.04
C VAL A 300 -2.42 -19.62 12.34
N ILE A 301 -3.40 -20.12 13.06
CA ILE A 301 -4.71 -20.46 12.50
C ILE A 301 -5.72 -19.45 13.01
N GLU A 302 -6.33 -18.72 12.08
CA GLU A 302 -7.37 -17.72 12.32
C GLU A 302 -8.74 -18.37 12.16
N LEU A 303 -9.56 -18.29 13.20
CA LEU A 303 -10.86 -18.92 13.29
C LEU A 303 -11.98 -17.87 13.40
N ASP A 304 -13.12 -18.16 12.80
CA ASP A 304 -14.34 -17.44 13.13
C ASP A 304 -14.59 -17.48 14.64
N LYS A 305 -15.09 -16.38 15.23
CA LYS A 305 -15.39 -16.34 16.67
C LYS A 305 -16.41 -17.39 17.13
N LEU A 306 -17.22 -17.90 16.21
CA LEU A 306 -18.21 -18.95 16.46
C LEU A 306 -17.66 -20.36 16.22
N ASP A 307 -16.48 -20.48 15.61
CA ASP A 307 -15.84 -21.77 15.37
C ASP A 307 -15.23 -22.33 16.66
N LYS A 308 -15.25 -23.66 16.77
CA LYS A 308 -14.64 -24.38 17.90
C LYS A 308 -13.26 -24.88 17.50
N PRO A 309 -12.20 -24.48 18.21
CA PRO A 309 -10.86 -24.97 17.92
C PRO A 309 -10.79 -26.51 17.89
N GLN A 310 -10.17 -27.08 16.85
CA GLN A 310 -9.81 -28.49 16.83
C GLN A 310 -8.64 -28.75 17.79
N ALA A 311 -8.64 -29.90 18.43
CA ALA A 311 -7.59 -30.25 19.40
C ALA A 311 -6.22 -30.50 18.75
N THR A 312 -6.18 -30.84 17.47
CA THR A 312 -4.97 -31.23 16.74
C THR A 312 -5.00 -30.75 15.30
N ALA A 313 -3.78 -30.58 14.75
CA ALA A 313 -3.54 -30.42 13.32
C ALA A 313 -2.54 -31.48 12.85
N GLN A 314 -2.41 -31.67 11.55
CA GLN A 314 -1.54 -32.64 10.93
C GLN A 314 -0.60 -32.03 9.92
N ILE A 315 0.60 -32.59 9.81
CA ILE A 315 1.50 -32.40 8.69
C ILE A 315 1.45 -33.63 7.80
N VAL A 316 1.16 -33.39 6.53
CA VAL A 316 1.06 -34.44 5.51
C VAL A 316 2.21 -34.25 4.52
N LYS A 317 3.01 -35.31 4.33
CA LYS A 317 4.08 -35.37 3.35
C LYS A 317 3.55 -35.89 2.02
N ILE A 318 3.96 -35.29 0.94
CA ILE A 318 3.69 -35.75 -0.44
C ILE A 318 4.94 -36.47 -0.94
N ALA A 319 4.80 -37.71 -1.33
CA ALA A 319 5.88 -38.52 -1.89
C ALA A 319 6.06 -38.29 -3.40
N ASP A 320 7.14 -38.81 -3.96
CA ASP A 320 7.51 -38.68 -5.38
C ASP A 320 6.45 -39.24 -6.36
N ASP A 321 5.66 -40.22 -5.90
CA ASP A 321 4.56 -40.79 -6.67
C ASP A 321 3.22 -40.06 -6.47
N GLY A 322 3.24 -38.93 -5.74
CA GLY A 322 2.07 -38.13 -5.41
C GLY A 322 1.21 -38.70 -4.26
N SER A 323 1.63 -39.80 -3.65
CA SER A 323 0.92 -40.33 -2.49
C SER A 323 1.08 -39.44 -1.26
N GLU A 324 0.04 -39.33 -0.45
CA GLU A 324 -0.03 -38.49 0.74
C GLU A 324 0.05 -39.34 2.02
N LYS A 325 0.88 -38.92 2.97
CA LYS A 325 1.03 -39.57 4.26
C LYS A 325 1.08 -38.56 5.39
N SER A 326 0.19 -38.68 6.38
CA SER A 326 0.32 -37.94 7.63
C SER A 326 1.58 -38.42 8.37
N VAL A 327 2.52 -37.49 8.58
CA VAL A 327 3.80 -37.79 9.24
C VAL A 327 3.92 -37.22 10.65
N PHE A 328 3.05 -36.26 10.98
CA PHE A 328 2.98 -35.64 12.28
C PHE A 328 1.56 -35.24 12.64
N THR A 329 1.18 -35.46 13.89
CA THR A 329 -0.09 -34.96 14.47
C THR A 329 0.26 -34.31 15.79
N GLY A 330 0.09 -32.99 15.88
CA GLY A 330 0.41 -32.22 17.07
C GLY A 330 -0.82 -31.56 17.68
N LYS A 331 -0.69 -31.14 18.93
CA LYS A 331 -1.70 -30.34 19.61
C LYS A 331 -1.72 -28.93 19.06
N VAL A 332 -2.92 -28.36 19.02
CA VAL A 332 -3.11 -26.93 18.73
C VAL A 332 -3.23 -26.19 20.05
N ALA A 333 -2.47 -25.11 20.20
CA ALA A 333 -2.48 -24.26 21.39
C ALA A 333 -3.33 -23.00 21.15
N GLU A 334 -4.24 -22.72 22.07
CA GLU A 334 -5.03 -21.48 22.02
C GLU A 334 -4.12 -20.29 22.29
N TRP A 335 -4.24 -19.24 21.45
CA TRP A 335 -3.61 -17.95 21.70
C TRP A 335 -4.62 -16.96 22.27
N GLY A 336 -5.83 -16.91 21.71
CA GLY A 336 -6.93 -16.06 22.15
C GLY A 336 -7.55 -15.18 21.05
N PRO A 337 -8.40 -14.23 21.45
CA PRO A 337 -9.05 -13.31 20.53
C PRO A 337 -8.09 -12.20 20.09
N TYR A 338 -8.17 -11.81 18.80
CA TYR A 338 -7.52 -10.65 18.25
C TYR A 338 -8.44 -10.04 17.18
N PHE A 339 -8.81 -8.77 17.33
CA PHE A 339 -9.90 -8.14 16.58
C PHE A 339 -11.19 -8.97 16.66
N LYS A 340 -11.77 -9.34 15.53
CA LYS A 340 -13.03 -10.10 15.46
C LYS A 340 -12.87 -11.62 15.32
N TYR A 341 -11.65 -12.14 15.37
CA TYR A 341 -11.34 -13.56 15.20
C TYR A 341 -10.69 -14.17 16.44
N ASN A 342 -10.73 -15.49 16.51
CA ASN A 342 -9.96 -16.27 17.49
C ASN A 342 -8.76 -16.92 16.83
N TYR A 343 -7.66 -17.03 17.56
CA TYR A 343 -6.40 -17.55 17.04
C TYR A 343 -5.89 -18.72 17.85
N VAL A 344 -5.37 -19.70 17.13
CA VAL A 344 -4.66 -20.85 17.71
C VAL A 344 -3.34 -21.04 16.98
N LYS A 345 -2.36 -21.66 17.65
CA LYS A 345 -1.02 -21.93 17.10
C LYS A 345 -0.78 -23.41 16.97
N PHE A 346 -0.17 -23.83 15.88
CA PHE A 346 0.23 -25.21 15.62
C PHE A 346 1.73 -25.28 15.41
N ASP A 347 2.44 -25.87 16.38
CA ASP A 347 3.88 -26.09 16.32
C ASP A 347 4.17 -27.48 15.73
N PHE A 348 4.91 -27.50 14.62
CA PHE A 348 5.37 -28.69 13.94
C PHE A 348 6.90 -28.71 13.74
N SER A 349 7.64 -28.05 14.64
CA SER A 349 9.10 -27.96 14.59
C SER A 349 9.80 -29.31 14.64
N GLU A 350 9.14 -30.35 15.12
CA GLU A 350 9.66 -31.72 15.12
C GLU A 350 9.77 -32.34 13.72
N VAL A 351 9.06 -31.80 12.73
CA VAL A 351 9.15 -32.30 11.33
C VAL A 351 10.38 -31.67 10.66
N LYS A 352 11.41 -32.48 10.49
CA LYS A 352 12.73 -32.01 9.98
C LYS A 352 13.13 -32.61 8.64
N ASP A 353 12.52 -33.74 8.22
CA ASP A 353 12.89 -34.42 6.99
C ASP A 353 12.62 -33.49 5.78
N PRO A 354 13.58 -33.33 4.85
CA PRO A 354 13.34 -32.60 3.62
C PRO A 354 12.17 -33.21 2.79
N GLY A 355 11.41 -32.35 2.13
CA GLY A 355 10.28 -32.81 1.32
C GLY A 355 9.22 -31.74 1.05
N ILE A 356 8.13 -32.19 0.43
CA ILE A 356 6.94 -31.37 0.12
C ILE A 356 5.85 -31.72 1.15
N TYR A 357 5.26 -30.67 1.73
CA TYR A 357 4.30 -30.84 2.83
C TYR A 357 3.11 -29.89 2.67
N TYR A 358 2.03 -30.23 3.37
CA TYR A 358 0.93 -29.31 3.66
C TYR A 358 0.41 -29.50 5.08
N ILE A 359 -0.32 -28.50 5.58
CA ILE A 359 -1.00 -28.57 6.89
C ILE A 359 -2.45 -28.92 6.66
N LYS A 360 -2.97 -29.81 7.51
CA LYS A 360 -4.39 -30.17 7.57
C LYS A 360 -4.94 -29.85 8.96
N TYR A 361 -5.99 -29.02 9.01
CA TYR A 361 -6.71 -28.67 10.22
C TYR A 361 -8.20 -28.88 10.01
N GLY A 362 -8.76 -29.91 10.67
CA GLY A 362 -10.12 -30.38 10.38
C GLY A 362 -10.25 -30.79 8.90
N ASP A 363 -11.17 -30.14 8.20
CA ASP A 363 -11.39 -30.34 6.76
C ASP A 363 -10.57 -29.36 5.90
N THR A 364 -10.00 -28.32 6.49
CA THR A 364 -9.19 -27.31 5.79
C THR A 364 -7.78 -27.86 5.51
N LYS A 365 -7.31 -27.64 4.27
CA LYS A 365 -6.00 -28.04 3.77
C LYS A 365 -5.28 -26.83 3.18
N THR A 366 -4.02 -26.64 3.53
CA THR A 366 -3.20 -25.55 2.96
C THR A 366 -2.70 -25.86 1.54
N GLY A 367 -2.13 -24.86 0.89
CA GLY A 367 -1.18 -25.08 -0.20
C GLY A 367 0.08 -25.81 0.30
N ASN A 368 0.91 -26.24 -0.66
CA ASN A 368 2.14 -26.97 -0.36
C ASN A 368 3.27 -26.01 0.00
N PHE A 369 4.17 -26.47 0.87
CA PHE A 369 5.43 -25.81 1.20
C PHE A 369 6.57 -26.82 1.27
N LEU A 370 7.80 -26.32 1.28
CA LEU A 370 9.00 -27.14 1.36
C LEU A 370 9.57 -27.14 2.78
N ILE A 371 10.16 -28.27 3.16
CA ILE A 371 11.19 -28.31 4.21
C ILE A 371 12.49 -28.65 3.49
N ASP A 372 13.43 -27.71 3.48
CA ASP A 372 14.73 -27.87 2.81
C ASP A 372 15.72 -26.82 3.35
N GLU A 373 17.01 -27.13 3.37
CA GLU A 373 18.04 -26.23 3.88
C GLU A 373 18.15 -24.94 3.04
N ASN A 374 17.85 -25.01 1.72
CA ASN A 374 18.07 -23.94 0.76
C ASN A 374 16.80 -23.12 0.44
N VAL A 375 15.72 -23.29 1.20
CA VAL A 375 14.43 -22.62 0.89
C VAL A 375 14.52 -21.10 0.78
N TYR A 376 15.49 -20.48 1.42
CA TYR A 376 15.67 -19.03 1.47
C TYR A 376 16.67 -18.46 0.45
N ASP A 377 17.34 -19.28 -0.33
CA ASP A 377 18.45 -18.84 -1.20
C ASP A 377 18.00 -17.77 -2.19
N LYS A 378 16.81 -17.91 -2.76
CA LYS A 378 16.30 -17.06 -3.86
C LYS A 378 15.24 -16.03 -3.47
N ILE A 379 15.01 -15.80 -2.18
CA ILE A 379 13.93 -14.91 -1.74
C ILE A 379 14.09 -13.45 -2.17
N THR A 380 15.29 -13.00 -2.50
CA THR A 380 15.61 -11.63 -2.92
C THR A 380 15.78 -11.47 -4.43
N ASP A 381 15.88 -12.56 -5.19
CA ASP A 381 16.31 -12.52 -6.58
C ASP A 381 15.34 -11.75 -7.47
N ALA A 382 14.03 -12.04 -7.39
CA ALA A 382 13.04 -11.35 -8.22
C ALA A 382 13.00 -9.84 -7.97
N THR A 383 13.20 -9.41 -6.72
CA THR A 383 13.24 -7.97 -6.38
C THR A 383 14.48 -7.31 -6.97
N SER A 384 15.63 -7.95 -6.88
CA SER A 384 16.90 -7.43 -7.44
C SER A 384 16.88 -7.41 -8.97
N ASP A 385 16.43 -8.53 -9.60
CA ASP A 385 16.60 -8.75 -11.04
C ASP A 385 15.53 -8.07 -11.89
N VAL A 386 14.35 -7.80 -11.32
CA VAL A 386 13.21 -7.25 -12.07
C VAL A 386 12.74 -5.94 -11.48
N TRP A 387 12.37 -5.92 -10.18
CA TRP A 387 11.75 -4.75 -9.58
C TRP A 387 12.64 -3.51 -9.60
N ILE A 388 13.89 -3.62 -9.16
CA ILE A 388 14.79 -2.46 -9.12
C ILE A 388 15.06 -1.92 -10.52
N PRO A 389 15.45 -2.74 -11.52
CA PRO A 389 15.73 -2.24 -12.86
C PRO A 389 14.55 -1.55 -13.54
N ILE A 390 13.32 -2.05 -13.36
CA ILE A 390 12.14 -1.43 -13.98
C ILE A 390 11.73 -0.09 -13.36
N HIS A 391 12.31 0.29 -12.22
CA HIS A 391 12.12 1.60 -11.60
C HIS A 391 13.25 2.58 -11.91
N MET A 392 14.24 2.21 -12.73
CA MET A 392 15.31 3.13 -13.13
C MET A 392 14.76 4.22 -14.03
N ASN A 393 14.65 5.44 -13.50
CA ASN A 393 14.12 6.59 -14.22
C ASN A 393 15.13 7.11 -15.24
N HIS A 394 14.68 7.85 -16.24
CA HIS A 394 15.47 8.42 -17.34
C HIS A 394 16.17 7.37 -18.24
N MET A 395 15.75 6.14 -18.17
CA MET A 395 16.27 4.99 -18.94
C MET A 395 15.19 4.41 -19.85
N THR A 396 15.60 3.77 -20.94
CA THR A 396 14.77 2.79 -21.64
C THR A 396 15.05 1.43 -21.04
N VAL A 397 14.02 0.77 -20.52
CA VAL A 397 14.15 -0.52 -19.82
C VAL A 397 13.50 -1.63 -20.62
N ASN A 398 14.30 -2.61 -21.05
CA ASN A 398 13.88 -3.77 -21.84
C ASN A 398 14.03 -5.09 -21.07
N GLU A 399 13.30 -6.10 -21.56
CA GLU A 399 13.41 -7.48 -21.14
C GLU A 399 13.07 -8.40 -22.32
N GLY A 400 14.06 -8.91 -23.02
CA GLY A 400 13.84 -9.76 -24.18
C GLY A 400 12.98 -9.07 -25.25
N TYR A 401 11.74 -9.54 -25.44
CA TYR A 401 10.78 -8.95 -26.41
C TYR A 401 9.83 -7.92 -25.79
N ARG A 402 10.00 -7.60 -24.49
CA ARG A 402 9.17 -6.66 -23.74
C ARG A 402 9.93 -5.36 -23.56
N ILE A 403 9.21 -4.25 -23.65
CA ILE A 403 9.67 -2.94 -23.18
C ILE A 403 8.83 -2.61 -21.94
N TRP A 404 9.49 -2.43 -20.80
CA TRP A 404 8.82 -2.01 -19.57
C TRP A 404 8.43 -0.52 -19.64
N HIS A 405 9.37 0.32 -20.07
CA HIS A 405 9.12 1.71 -20.41
C HIS A 405 10.24 2.26 -21.31
N GLY A 406 9.95 3.33 -22.06
CA GLY A 406 10.94 4.14 -22.76
C GLY A 406 11.60 5.13 -21.81
N GLU A 407 12.51 5.94 -22.34
CA GLU A 407 13.13 7.04 -21.58
C GLU A 407 12.12 8.15 -21.32
N PRO A 408 11.73 8.42 -20.06
CA PRO A 408 10.78 9.47 -19.72
C PRO A 408 11.49 10.82 -19.53
N PHE A 409 10.72 11.92 -19.63
CA PHE A 409 11.08 13.27 -19.20
C PHE A 409 12.42 13.80 -19.75
N LYS A 410 12.65 13.62 -21.04
CA LYS A 410 13.90 14.01 -21.73
C LYS A 410 14.21 15.50 -21.62
N GLU A 411 13.19 16.36 -21.55
CA GLU A 411 13.36 17.80 -21.38
C GLU A 411 13.88 18.19 -19.99
N GLY A 412 13.67 17.32 -19.01
CA GLY A 412 13.99 17.60 -17.62
C GLY A 412 12.85 18.27 -16.84
N TYR A 413 13.21 19.06 -15.84
CA TYR A 413 12.28 19.53 -14.82
C TYR A 413 12.28 21.05 -14.71
N LEU A 414 11.09 21.62 -14.59
CA LEU A 414 10.88 23.04 -14.41
C LEU A 414 10.79 23.39 -12.92
N GLN A 415 11.27 24.56 -12.52
CA GLN A 415 11.04 25.09 -11.19
C GLN A 415 9.54 25.24 -10.93
N ALA A 416 8.98 24.55 -9.94
CA ALA A 416 7.58 24.68 -9.59
C ALA A 416 7.23 26.15 -9.25
N PRO A 417 6.02 26.64 -9.60
CA PRO A 417 5.58 27.99 -9.27
C PRO A 417 5.51 28.22 -7.76
N ALA A 418 5.82 29.46 -7.31
CA ALA A 418 5.80 29.81 -5.90
C ALA A 418 4.40 29.70 -5.29
N ASN A 419 4.31 29.23 -4.05
CA ASN A 419 3.08 29.11 -3.27
C ASN A 419 2.00 28.34 -4.00
N THR A 420 2.39 27.20 -4.59
CA THR A 420 1.51 26.30 -5.33
C THR A 420 1.30 25.03 -4.52
N ASP A 421 0.03 24.69 -4.30
CA ASP A 421 -0.37 23.36 -3.82
C ASP A 421 -0.57 22.43 -5.02
N HIS A 422 -0.12 21.20 -4.88
CA HIS A 422 -0.19 20.18 -5.91
C HIS A 422 -1.27 19.15 -5.58
N PHE A 423 -1.84 18.51 -6.59
CA PHE A 423 -2.89 17.51 -6.42
C PHE A 423 -2.41 16.32 -5.58
N ASP A 424 -1.12 15.97 -5.68
CA ASP A 424 -0.52 14.82 -4.98
C ASP A 424 0.18 15.25 -3.67
N LEU A 425 -0.44 16.16 -2.94
CA LEU A 425 -0.02 16.61 -1.60
C LEU A 425 1.37 17.28 -1.52
N HIS A 426 2.02 17.52 -2.64
CA HIS A 426 3.25 18.32 -2.68
C HIS A 426 2.93 19.81 -2.60
N SER A 427 3.84 20.58 -2.15
CA SER A 427 3.69 22.04 -2.16
C SER A 427 5.01 22.74 -2.41
N GLN A 428 4.94 23.81 -3.21
CA GLN A 428 6.03 24.74 -3.37
C GLN A 428 5.74 25.99 -2.54
N GLY A 429 6.60 26.30 -1.59
CA GLY A 429 6.61 27.58 -0.88
C GLY A 429 7.20 28.71 -1.73
N PRO A 430 7.70 29.77 -1.12
CA PRO A 430 8.51 30.78 -1.84
C PRO A 430 9.69 30.13 -2.56
N ILE A 431 9.98 30.57 -3.77
CA ILE A 431 11.15 30.10 -4.50
C ILE A 431 12.41 30.69 -3.84
N ASP A 432 13.30 29.83 -3.36
CA ASP A 432 14.57 30.16 -2.74
C ASP A 432 15.79 29.78 -3.60
N THR A 433 15.56 29.31 -4.82
CA THR A 433 16.60 28.98 -5.80
C THR A 433 16.91 30.15 -6.71
N LYS A 434 17.94 29.99 -7.54
CA LYS A 434 18.30 31.00 -8.59
C LYS A 434 17.35 30.98 -9.80
N TYR A 435 16.46 30.00 -9.88
CA TYR A 435 15.56 29.80 -11.01
C TYR A 435 14.24 30.53 -10.80
N LYS A 436 13.63 30.99 -11.89
CA LYS A 436 12.29 31.57 -11.88
C LYS A 436 11.26 30.45 -12.02
N ALA A 437 10.02 30.71 -11.60
CA ALA A 437 8.90 29.84 -11.86
C ALA A 437 8.85 29.40 -13.34
N LEU A 438 8.66 28.10 -13.57
CA LEU A 438 8.64 27.45 -14.88
C LEU A 438 9.93 27.57 -15.70
N GLN A 439 11.03 27.93 -15.05
CA GLN A 439 12.35 27.91 -15.69
C GLN A 439 12.95 26.50 -15.56
N LEU A 440 13.49 25.95 -16.65
CA LEU A 440 14.21 24.70 -16.66
C LEU A 440 15.38 24.71 -15.67
N ILE A 441 15.46 23.73 -14.81
CA ILE A 441 16.61 23.42 -13.96
C ILE A 441 17.45 22.39 -14.72
N PRO A 442 18.62 22.76 -15.23
CA PRO A 442 19.38 21.86 -16.09
C PRO A 442 19.96 20.67 -15.32
N GLY A 443 20.05 19.52 -16.00
CA GLY A 443 20.78 18.35 -15.54
C GLY A 443 20.09 17.50 -14.48
N LEU A 444 18.79 17.70 -14.24
CA LEU A 444 18.03 16.85 -13.32
C LEU A 444 17.52 15.56 -13.98
N ASN A 445 17.49 15.49 -15.31
CA ASN A 445 17.04 14.34 -16.08
C ASN A 445 18.14 13.27 -16.21
N VAL A 446 18.61 12.76 -15.08
CA VAL A 446 19.68 11.75 -15.01
C VAL A 446 19.47 10.87 -13.79
N GLY A 447 19.59 9.55 -13.94
CA GLY A 447 19.52 8.62 -12.83
C GLY A 447 18.20 8.70 -12.03
N GLY A 448 18.21 8.16 -10.83
CA GLY A 448 17.05 8.15 -9.92
C GLY A 448 16.06 7.02 -10.20
N TYR A 449 15.17 6.84 -9.25
CA TYR A 449 14.16 5.78 -9.30
C TYR A 449 12.76 6.37 -9.17
N PHE A 450 11.81 5.82 -9.91
CA PHE A 450 10.39 6.03 -9.63
C PHE A 450 10.09 5.59 -8.21
N ASP A 451 9.27 6.36 -7.47
CA ASP A 451 8.96 6.01 -6.09
C ASP A 451 8.10 4.75 -6.02
N ALA A 452 7.07 4.68 -6.82
CA ALA A 452 6.12 3.57 -6.84
C ALA A 452 5.67 3.25 -8.29
N GLY A 453 4.36 3.23 -8.52
CA GLY A 453 3.79 2.96 -9.85
C GLY A 453 3.74 4.17 -10.77
N ASP A 454 3.84 5.34 -10.25
CA ASP A 454 3.89 6.61 -10.98
C ASP A 454 5.34 7.02 -11.31
N PHE A 455 5.48 8.00 -12.19
CA PHE A 455 6.77 8.41 -12.72
C PHE A 455 7.37 9.61 -11.98
N ASP A 456 7.17 9.70 -10.68
CA ASP A 456 7.79 10.73 -9.86
C ASP A 456 9.09 10.25 -9.20
N ILE A 457 9.88 11.18 -8.68
CA ILE A 457 11.05 10.93 -7.84
C ILE A 457 10.82 11.58 -6.49
N GLU A 458 10.37 10.80 -5.53
CA GLU A 458 10.37 11.18 -4.14
C GLU A 458 11.80 11.19 -3.60
N THR A 459 12.37 12.39 -3.42
CA THR A 459 13.77 12.54 -3.05
C THR A 459 14.10 11.84 -1.73
N GLY A 460 13.16 11.92 -0.76
CA GLY A 460 13.33 11.24 0.53
C GLY A 460 13.41 9.73 0.42
N SER A 461 12.63 9.15 -0.46
CA SER A 461 12.62 7.72 -0.79
C SER A 461 13.92 7.32 -1.49
N ASN A 462 14.30 8.05 -2.55
CA ASN A 462 15.53 7.80 -3.31
C ASN A 462 16.81 7.87 -2.45
N ILE A 463 16.87 8.78 -1.47
CA ILE A 463 17.96 8.80 -0.47
C ILE A 463 17.99 7.48 0.30
N GLY A 464 16.84 6.99 0.77
CA GLY A 464 16.74 5.71 1.46
C GLY A 464 17.15 4.53 0.59
N VAL A 465 16.75 4.54 -0.69
CA VAL A 465 17.14 3.51 -1.68
C VAL A 465 18.66 3.40 -1.79
N VAL A 466 19.34 4.50 -2.05
CA VAL A 466 20.82 4.48 -2.18
C VAL A 466 21.47 4.02 -0.87
N GLN A 467 20.99 4.48 0.30
CA GLN A 467 21.51 4.01 1.60
C GLN A 467 21.35 2.49 1.76
N ASN A 468 20.19 1.95 1.41
CA ASN A 468 19.91 0.52 1.47
C ASN A 468 20.84 -0.28 0.55
N LEU A 469 21.00 0.17 -0.69
CA LEU A 469 21.88 -0.45 -1.69
C LEU A 469 23.36 -0.40 -1.25
N VAL A 470 23.80 0.73 -0.66
CA VAL A 470 25.14 0.82 -0.08
C VAL A 470 25.31 -0.16 1.08
N THR A 471 24.33 -0.28 1.97
CA THR A 471 24.38 -1.25 3.07
C THR A 471 24.49 -2.68 2.55
N LEU A 472 23.71 -3.02 1.50
CA LEU A 472 23.81 -4.33 0.83
C LEU A 472 25.21 -4.57 0.29
N TRP A 473 25.78 -3.59 -0.39
CA TRP A 473 27.12 -3.71 -0.94
C TRP A 473 28.19 -3.83 0.16
N GLU A 474 28.18 -2.97 1.17
CA GLU A 474 29.20 -2.95 2.20
C GLU A 474 29.19 -4.18 3.11
N VAL A 475 28.00 -4.68 3.45
CA VAL A 475 27.84 -5.76 4.43
C VAL A 475 27.91 -7.14 3.77
N PHE A 476 27.31 -7.31 2.58
CA PHE A 476 27.11 -8.63 1.98
C PHE A 476 27.88 -8.83 0.66
N LYS A 477 28.36 -7.76 0.02
CA LYS A 477 29.13 -7.78 -1.23
C LYS A 477 28.49 -8.70 -2.31
N PRO A 478 27.19 -8.55 -2.63
CA PRO A 478 26.55 -9.41 -3.62
C PRO A 478 27.25 -9.28 -4.99
N GLN A 479 27.48 -10.42 -5.63
CA GLN A 479 28.15 -10.51 -6.95
C GLN A 479 27.16 -10.87 -8.05
N ARG A 480 25.84 -10.65 -7.81
CA ARG A 480 24.82 -10.92 -8.81
C ARG A 480 24.95 -9.93 -9.95
N ASP A 481 24.89 -10.45 -11.17
CA ASP A 481 25.06 -9.74 -12.43
C ASP A 481 24.02 -10.32 -13.40
N GLU A 482 22.84 -9.70 -13.46
CA GLU A 482 21.69 -10.10 -14.26
C GLU A 482 21.13 -8.93 -15.08
N THR A 483 21.71 -7.71 -14.91
CA THR A 483 21.19 -6.49 -15.50
C THR A 483 22.30 -5.77 -16.25
N PHE A 484 22.10 -5.53 -17.54
CA PHE A 484 22.96 -4.64 -18.31
C PHE A 484 22.51 -3.19 -18.11
N VAL A 485 23.40 -2.29 -17.71
CA VAL A 485 23.13 -0.86 -17.54
C VAL A 485 24.14 -0.03 -18.32
N ASP A 486 23.65 0.84 -19.20
CA ASP A 486 24.45 1.83 -19.93
C ASP A 486 23.89 3.24 -19.65
N GLU A 487 24.49 3.96 -18.71
CA GLU A 487 24.11 5.31 -18.31
C GLU A 487 24.28 6.33 -19.45
N ASP A 488 25.28 6.15 -20.30
CA ASP A 488 25.55 7.07 -21.42
C ASP A 488 24.48 6.93 -22.52
N GLN A 489 24.02 5.70 -22.80
CA GLN A 489 22.98 5.42 -23.78
C GLN A 489 21.58 5.45 -23.17
N ARG A 490 21.47 5.58 -21.84
CA ARG A 490 20.23 5.54 -21.08
C ARG A 490 19.41 4.27 -21.37
N TYR A 491 20.07 3.13 -21.22
CA TYR A 491 19.54 1.83 -21.62
C TYR A 491 19.78 0.78 -20.56
N VAL A 492 18.73 0.02 -20.26
CA VAL A 492 18.77 -1.13 -19.35
C VAL A 492 18.17 -2.34 -20.04
N ASP A 493 18.79 -3.51 -19.86
CA ASP A 493 18.30 -4.77 -20.39
C ASP A 493 18.37 -5.86 -19.31
N LEU A 494 17.19 -6.35 -18.91
CA LEU A 494 17.05 -7.36 -17.87
C LEU A 494 17.51 -8.73 -18.39
N HIS A 495 18.00 -9.57 -17.48
CA HIS A 495 18.52 -10.92 -17.76
C HIS A 495 19.71 -10.93 -18.75
N ARG A 496 20.50 -9.89 -18.69
CA ARG A 496 21.69 -9.72 -19.54
C ARG A 496 22.91 -9.33 -18.71
N PRO A 497 23.73 -10.29 -18.29
CA PRO A 497 24.97 -10.02 -17.57
C PRO A 497 25.95 -9.15 -18.38
N ASP A 498 26.65 -8.24 -17.70
CA ASP A 498 27.66 -7.37 -18.31
C ASP A 498 29.05 -7.44 -17.64
N GLY A 499 29.18 -8.23 -16.60
CA GLY A 499 30.44 -8.44 -15.87
C GLY A 499 30.62 -7.50 -14.69
N VAL A 500 29.57 -6.68 -14.37
CA VAL A 500 29.55 -5.74 -13.23
C VAL A 500 28.48 -6.19 -12.25
N PRO A 501 28.73 -6.22 -10.93
CA PRO A 501 27.67 -6.48 -9.98
C PRO A 501 26.56 -5.42 -10.08
N ASP A 502 25.32 -5.84 -10.30
CA ASP A 502 24.15 -4.99 -10.45
C ASP A 502 24.04 -3.93 -9.35
N ILE A 503 24.37 -4.32 -8.12
CA ILE A 503 24.26 -3.44 -6.94
C ILE A 503 25.13 -2.17 -7.07
N LEU A 504 26.28 -2.24 -7.71
CA LEU A 504 27.12 -1.06 -7.93
C LEU A 504 26.50 -0.12 -8.97
N GLN A 505 25.95 -0.69 -10.05
CA GLN A 505 25.23 0.08 -11.07
C GLN A 505 23.99 0.75 -10.49
N PHE A 506 23.27 0.06 -9.62
CA PHE A 506 22.09 0.63 -8.94
C PHE A 506 22.46 1.76 -7.97
N ILE A 507 23.57 1.62 -7.21
CA ILE A 507 24.08 2.71 -6.36
C ILE A 507 24.47 3.93 -7.21
N GLU A 508 25.17 3.69 -8.32
CA GLU A 508 25.55 4.74 -9.27
C GLU A 508 24.33 5.49 -9.78
N HIS A 509 23.33 4.77 -10.31
CA HIS A 509 22.14 5.30 -10.90
C HIS A 509 21.36 6.24 -9.93
N GLY A 510 21.08 5.77 -8.72
CA GLY A 510 20.41 6.59 -7.71
C GLY A 510 21.24 7.82 -7.27
N THR A 511 22.56 7.65 -7.15
CA THR A 511 23.49 8.72 -6.74
C THR A 511 23.58 9.82 -7.79
N LEU A 512 23.51 9.50 -9.08
CA LEU A 512 23.58 10.48 -10.18
C LEU A 512 22.49 11.56 -10.05
N ASN A 513 21.23 11.17 -9.85
CA ASN A 513 20.13 12.13 -9.70
C ASN A 513 20.29 13.01 -8.47
N LEU A 514 20.57 12.39 -7.33
CA LEU A 514 20.67 13.10 -6.05
C LEU A 514 21.85 14.09 -6.04
N VAL A 515 22.99 13.72 -6.61
CA VAL A 515 24.12 14.65 -6.80
C VAL A 515 23.75 15.79 -7.74
N ALA A 516 23.02 15.50 -8.83
CA ALA A 516 22.55 16.53 -9.77
C ALA A 516 21.61 17.53 -9.10
N GLN A 517 20.70 17.09 -8.24
CA GLN A 517 19.88 18.00 -7.43
C GLN A 517 20.74 18.90 -6.55
N ALA A 518 21.64 18.32 -5.75
CA ALA A 518 22.50 19.08 -4.85
C ALA A 518 23.38 20.11 -5.57
N GLU A 519 23.86 19.82 -6.79
CA GLU A 519 24.73 20.71 -7.58
C GLU A 519 23.95 21.81 -8.32
N ASN A 520 22.80 21.47 -8.90
CA ASN A 520 22.08 22.37 -9.78
C ASN A 520 21.05 23.24 -9.04
N ILE A 521 20.36 22.69 -8.04
CA ILE A 521 19.43 23.41 -7.18
C ILE A 521 20.20 24.14 -6.07
N GLY A 522 21.21 23.48 -5.49
CA GLY A 522 21.99 23.97 -4.34
C GLY A 522 21.61 23.26 -3.02
N HIS A 523 20.49 22.56 -2.99
CA HIS A 523 19.99 21.70 -1.90
C HIS A 523 19.13 20.60 -2.51
N MET A 524 18.52 19.74 -1.69
CA MET A 524 17.64 18.69 -2.19
C MET A 524 16.26 19.28 -2.54
N ALA A 525 15.70 18.90 -3.68
CA ALA A 525 14.27 19.07 -3.95
C ALA A 525 13.46 18.16 -3.01
N GLN A 526 12.22 18.48 -2.76
CA GLN A 526 11.33 17.55 -2.03
C GLN A 526 10.93 16.40 -2.93
N THR A 527 10.48 16.73 -4.14
CA THR A 527 10.11 15.78 -5.18
C THR A 527 10.35 16.37 -6.57
N LEU A 528 10.52 15.49 -7.54
CA LEU A 528 10.44 15.77 -8.97
C LEU A 528 9.20 15.03 -9.47
N SER A 529 8.12 15.76 -9.77
CA SER A 529 6.81 15.16 -10.00
C SER A 529 6.07 15.82 -11.17
N ASN A 530 4.96 15.21 -11.56
CA ASN A 530 4.05 15.71 -12.58
C ASN A 530 3.60 17.15 -12.28
N SER A 531 3.45 17.94 -13.32
CA SER A 531 2.99 19.32 -13.15
C SER A 531 1.48 19.43 -12.92
N VAL A 532 0.72 18.53 -13.54
CA VAL A 532 -0.76 18.49 -13.50
C VAL A 532 -1.24 17.04 -13.54
N LEU A 533 -2.47 16.82 -13.09
CA LEU A 533 -3.07 15.49 -13.06
C LEU A 533 -3.17 14.84 -14.46
N ASP A 534 -3.37 15.63 -15.52
CA ASP A 534 -3.42 15.12 -16.90
C ASP A 534 -2.11 14.46 -17.36
N ASN A 535 -1.00 14.76 -16.70
CA ASN A 535 0.32 14.16 -16.93
C ASN A 535 0.65 13.00 -15.97
N TYR A 536 -0.30 12.58 -15.17
CA TYR A 536 -0.09 11.52 -14.19
C TYR A 536 -0.17 10.15 -14.89
N HIS A 537 0.98 9.62 -15.26
CA HIS A 537 1.13 8.32 -15.91
C HIS A 537 1.70 7.30 -14.95
N HIS A 538 1.52 6.02 -15.29
CA HIS A 538 1.93 4.90 -14.47
C HIS A 538 2.84 3.96 -15.24
N LEU A 539 3.68 3.26 -14.49
CA LEU A 539 4.53 2.21 -15.04
C LEU A 539 3.65 1.13 -15.69
N GLY A 540 4.02 0.71 -16.89
CA GLY A 540 3.25 -0.24 -17.71
C GLY A 540 2.29 0.40 -18.69
N ASP A 541 2.03 1.71 -18.58
CA ASP A 541 1.13 2.42 -19.51
C ASP A 541 1.82 2.88 -20.80
N ALA A 542 3.02 2.84 -20.95
CA ALA A 542 3.93 3.35 -21.94
C ALA A 542 4.80 4.49 -21.38
N ALA A 543 5.87 4.76 -22.07
CA ALA A 543 6.79 5.83 -21.67
C ALA A 543 6.07 7.17 -21.62
N ALA A 544 6.29 7.93 -20.56
CA ALA A 544 5.92 9.33 -20.55
C ALA A 544 6.66 10.02 -21.71
N ILE A 545 5.89 10.60 -22.61
CA ILE A 545 6.40 11.19 -23.83
C ILE A 545 6.46 12.70 -23.62
N THR A 546 7.61 13.28 -23.87
CA THR A 546 7.82 14.71 -23.79
C THR A 546 7.96 15.31 -25.19
N ASP A 547 7.43 16.53 -25.40
CA ASP A 547 7.44 17.20 -26.70
C ASP A 547 8.40 18.41 -26.77
N GLY A 548 9.09 18.73 -25.67
CA GLY A 548 10.03 19.83 -25.59
C GLY A 548 9.44 21.23 -25.52
N LEU A 549 8.14 21.33 -25.23
CA LEU A 549 7.39 22.57 -25.22
C LEU A 549 6.64 22.73 -23.89
N HIS A 550 6.42 23.96 -23.46
CA HIS A 550 5.62 24.22 -22.26
C HIS A 550 4.15 23.85 -22.45
N TYR A 551 3.57 23.19 -21.46
CA TYR A 551 2.15 22.90 -21.47
C TYR A 551 1.28 24.15 -21.38
N ASP A 552 0.34 24.28 -22.29
CA ASP A 552 -0.72 25.30 -22.28
C ASP A 552 -2.08 24.57 -22.35
N PRO A 553 -2.85 24.52 -21.25
CA PRO A 553 -4.12 23.81 -21.19
C PRO A 553 -5.20 24.37 -22.11
N ARG A 554 -4.98 25.54 -22.73
CA ARG A 554 -5.89 26.14 -23.70
C ARG A 554 -5.71 25.57 -25.12
N LEU A 555 -4.65 24.80 -25.34
CA LEU A 555 -4.37 24.14 -26.63
C LEU A 555 -4.82 22.69 -26.58
N LYS A 556 -5.23 22.16 -27.73
CA LYS A 556 -5.49 20.71 -27.86
C LYS A 556 -4.15 19.92 -27.77
N PRO A 557 -4.15 18.67 -27.29
CA PRO A 557 -2.91 17.90 -27.09
C PRO A 557 -1.96 17.87 -28.30
N TYR A 558 -2.47 17.91 -29.50
CA TYR A 558 -1.67 17.89 -30.75
C TYR A 558 -1.39 19.29 -31.32
N GLN A 559 -1.81 20.36 -30.65
CA GLN A 559 -1.64 21.72 -31.06
C GLN A 559 -0.41 22.36 -30.44
N LYS A 560 0.27 23.18 -31.26
CA LYS A 560 1.36 24.05 -30.79
C LYS A 560 0.92 25.51 -30.84
N SER A 561 1.43 26.30 -29.92
CA SER A 561 1.23 27.75 -29.92
C SER A 561 1.81 28.41 -31.19
N ALA A 562 1.32 29.58 -31.56
CA ALA A 562 1.77 30.29 -32.76
C ALA A 562 3.25 30.68 -32.71
N ASP A 563 3.80 30.87 -31.52
CA ASP A 563 5.23 31.19 -31.30
C ASP A 563 6.11 29.94 -31.17
N GLY A 564 5.51 28.74 -31.23
CA GLY A 564 6.21 27.45 -31.14
C GLY A 564 6.82 27.14 -29.79
N LYS A 565 6.41 27.80 -28.70
CA LYS A 565 6.99 27.64 -27.37
C LYS A 565 6.15 26.79 -26.43
N SER A 566 4.87 26.57 -26.78
CA SER A 566 3.95 25.79 -25.95
C SER A 566 3.17 24.79 -26.81
N SER A 567 2.68 23.76 -26.16
CA SER A 567 1.77 22.78 -26.73
C SER A 567 0.62 22.47 -25.77
N GLY A 568 -0.38 21.75 -26.27
CA GLY A 568 -1.48 21.22 -25.45
C GLY A 568 -1.15 19.84 -24.86
N THR A 569 0.08 19.34 -25.00
CA THR A 569 0.50 18.06 -24.43
C THR A 569 0.88 18.27 -22.96
N PRO A 570 0.19 17.62 -22.01
CA PRO A 570 0.44 17.78 -20.57
C PRO A 570 1.60 16.89 -20.10
N ASP A 571 2.82 17.24 -20.46
CA ASP A 571 4.04 16.42 -20.25
C ASP A 571 5.12 17.09 -19.39
N ASP A 572 4.88 18.33 -18.91
CA ASP A 572 5.84 19.05 -18.08
C ASP A 572 5.97 18.45 -16.68
N MET A 573 7.20 18.23 -16.24
CA MET A 573 7.52 17.84 -14.87
C MET A 573 8.08 19.02 -14.07
N TRP A 574 7.72 19.08 -12.80
CA TRP A 574 8.18 20.13 -11.88
C TRP A 574 9.14 19.62 -10.83
N ALA A 575 10.09 20.46 -10.44
CA ALA A 575 10.90 20.28 -9.26
C ALA A 575 10.34 21.17 -8.12
N PHE A 576 9.91 20.53 -7.03
CA PHE A 576 9.44 21.19 -5.82
C PHE A 576 10.63 21.46 -4.90
N THR A 577 11.13 22.68 -4.95
CA THR A 577 12.44 23.04 -4.42
C THR A 577 12.41 23.69 -3.04
N THR A 578 11.25 23.72 -2.37
CA THR A 578 11.20 24.27 -1.00
C THR A 578 12.19 23.55 -0.11
N ARG A 579 13.16 24.28 0.44
CA ARG A 579 14.28 23.72 1.18
C ARG A 579 13.84 23.06 2.48
N ASN A 580 14.26 21.81 2.69
CA ASN A 580 14.08 21.04 3.92
C ASN A 580 15.45 20.64 4.48
N PRO A 581 15.98 21.32 5.52
CA PRO A 581 17.30 21.01 6.04
C PRO A 581 17.41 19.61 6.66
N GLY A 582 16.28 19.02 7.09
CA GLY A 582 16.27 17.61 7.52
C GLY A 582 16.51 16.66 6.36
N LEU A 583 15.97 16.97 5.18
CA LEU A 583 16.21 16.21 3.95
C LEU A 583 17.66 16.36 3.48
N ASP A 584 18.19 17.60 3.52
CA ASP A 584 19.60 17.88 3.21
C ASP A 584 20.55 17.07 4.10
N LEU A 585 20.26 16.94 5.41
CA LEU A 585 21.10 16.16 6.34
C LEU A 585 21.02 14.65 6.02
N ARG A 586 19.83 14.13 5.70
CA ARG A 586 19.69 12.74 5.25
C ARG A 586 20.46 12.48 3.95
N ALA A 587 20.41 13.42 3.01
CA ALA A 587 21.19 13.34 1.78
C ALA A 587 22.70 13.37 2.06
N ALA A 588 23.16 14.19 3.01
CA ALA A 588 24.57 14.21 3.41
C ALA A 588 25.04 12.84 3.92
N THR A 589 24.23 12.13 4.71
CA THR A 589 24.50 10.76 5.16
C THR A 589 24.66 9.82 3.97
N MET A 590 23.70 9.82 3.07
CA MET A 590 23.69 8.99 1.87
C MET A 590 24.88 9.29 0.97
N PHE A 591 25.22 10.56 0.73
CA PHE A 591 26.36 10.94 -0.13
C PHE A 591 27.69 10.46 0.44
N ALA A 592 27.89 10.53 1.76
CA ALA A 592 29.09 9.96 2.39
C ALA A 592 29.16 8.45 2.16
N ALA A 593 28.07 7.75 2.38
CA ALA A 593 27.98 6.30 2.17
C ALA A 593 28.21 5.92 0.70
N ALA A 594 27.54 6.57 -0.25
CA ALA A 594 27.71 6.34 -1.67
C ALA A 594 29.14 6.64 -2.15
N SER A 595 29.79 7.69 -1.62
CA SER A 595 31.16 8.02 -1.96
C SER A 595 32.14 6.90 -1.61
N HIS A 596 31.91 6.21 -0.50
CA HIS A 596 32.72 5.08 -0.09
C HIS A 596 32.44 3.83 -0.96
N ALA A 597 31.18 3.52 -1.17
CA ALA A 597 30.76 2.34 -1.94
C ALA A 597 31.22 2.39 -3.42
N LEU A 598 31.25 3.56 -4.01
CA LEU A 598 31.61 3.78 -5.42
C LEU A 598 33.13 3.88 -5.66
N ARG A 599 33.98 3.87 -4.59
CA ARG A 599 35.44 3.91 -4.76
C ARG A 599 35.94 2.68 -5.52
N GLY A 600 36.75 2.95 -6.55
CA GLY A 600 37.28 1.91 -7.46
C GLY A 600 36.29 1.46 -8.54
N TYR A 601 35.02 1.93 -8.48
CA TYR A 601 34.02 1.71 -9.52
C TYR A 601 33.76 3.00 -10.33
N ASN A 602 33.33 4.08 -9.66
CA ASN A 602 33.16 5.42 -10.24
C ASN A 602 33.72 6.48 -9.29
N ASP A 603 35.03 6.70 -9.33
CA ASP A 603 35.73 7.65 -8.44
C ASP A 603 35.28 9.09 -8.67
N ALA A 604 34.92 9.46 -9.89
CA ALA A 604 34.46 10.82 -10.19
C ALA A 604 33.12 11.13 -9.51
N LEU A 605 32.18 10.21 -9.54
CA LEU A 605 30.91 10.36 -8.85
C LEU A 605 31.09 10.28 -7.32
N ALA A 606 31.97 9.40 -6.85
CA ALA A 606 32.33 9.28 -5.44
C ALA A 606 32.88 10.60 -4.87
N ASP A 607 33.75 11.28 -5.60
CA ASP A 607 34.29 12.59 -5.20
C ASP A 607 33.21 13.70 -5.16
N ARG A 608 32.31 13.70 -6.15
CA ARG A 608 31.17 14.63 -6.19
C ARG A 608 30.25 14.41 -4.99
N ALA A 609 29.90 13.15 -4.72
CA ALA A 609 29.06 12.78 -3.60
C ALA A 609 29.68 13.21 -2.25
N LEU A 610 30.94 12.90 -2.00
CA LEU A 610 31.63 13.31 -0.77
C LEU A 610 31.64 14.83 -0.58
N LYS A 611 31.92 15.59 -1.65
CA LYS A 611 31.88 17.05 -1.62
C LYS A 611 30.49 17.58 -1.23
N GLN A 612 29.42 16.99 -1.78
CA GLN A 612 28.06 17.40 -1.42
C GLN A 612 27.70 16.98 0.00
N SER A 613 28.14 15.84 0.48
CA SER A 613 27.94 15.39 1.86
C SER A 613 28.47 16.42 2.87
N VAL A 614 29.75 16.79 2.76
CA VAL A 614 30.37 17.75 3.70
C VAL A 614 29.68 19.13 3.63
N ARG A 615 29.32 19.57 2.42
CA ARG A 615 28.65 20.86 2.24
C ARG A 615 27.25 20.87 2.86
N LEU A 616 26.42 19.89 2.51
CA LEU A 616 25.03 19.83 2.97
C LEU A 616 24.93 19.57 4.48
N GLN A 617 25.79 18.75 5.06
CA GLN A 617 25.84 18.56 6.51
C GLN A 617 26.02 19.93 7.21
N LYS A 618 27.05 20.68 6.84
CA LYS A 618 27.33 21.98 7.43
C LYS A 618 26.15 22.95 7.30
N GLU A 619 25.64 23.10 6.07
CA GLU A 619 24.55 24.02 5.81
C GLU A 619 23.25 23.65 6.52
N ALA A 620 22.91 22.34 6.55
CA ALA A 620 21.73 21.84 7.23
C ALA A 620 21.80 22.03 8.73
N GLU A 621 22.94 21.72 9.37
CA GLU A 621 23.13 21.91 10.81
C GLU A 621 23.03 23.39 11.22
N GLU A 622 23.61 24.30 10.43
CA GLU A 622 23.47 25.75 10.64
C GLU A 622 22.03 26.24 10.55
N LEU A 623 21.26 25.74 9.55
CA LEU A 623 19.85 26.09 9.38
C LEU A 623 18.98 25.53 10.51
N LEU A 624 19.18 24.28 10.87
CA LEU A 624 18.46 23.62 11.95
C LEU A 624 18.71 24.32 13.31
N ALA A 625 19.96 24.73 13.58
CA ALA A 625 20.30 25.48 14.78
C ALA A 625 19.60 26.86 14.82
N LYS A 626 19.48 27.53 13.66
CA LYS A 626 18.73 28.80 13.57
C LYS A 626 17.23 28.58 13.77
N MET A 627 16.66 27.52 13.20
CA MET A 627 15.23 27.19 13.34
C MET A 627 14.87 26.84 14.80
N ALA A 628 15.76 26.16 15.53
CA ALA A 628 15.56 25.82 16.94
C ALA A 628 15.49 27.04 17.87
N GLN A 629 16.06 28.17 17.47
CA GLN A 629 16.06 29.43 18.23
C GLN A 629 14.78 30.26 18.01
N GLN A 630 13.89 29.89 17.08
CA GLN A 630 12.66 30.64 16.81
C GLN A 630 11.59 30.42 17.89
N PRO A 631 10.93 31.46 18.41
CA PRO A 631 9.85 31.32 19.38
C PRO A 631 8.68 30.53 18.80
N GLY A 632 8.14 29.58 19.58
CA GLY A 632 6.96 28.78 19.22
C GLY A 632 7.24 27.41 18.60
N ARG A 633 8.46 27.07 18.25
CA ARG A 633 8.86 25.74 17.75
C ARG A 633 9.55 24.85 18.81
N GLN A 634 9.72 25.34 20.03
CA GLN A 634 10.25 24.53 21.13
C GLN A 634 9.22 23.47 21.53
N GLY A 635 9.47 22.22 21.25
CA GLY A 635 8.66 21.07 21.70
C GLY A 635 7.93 20.26 20.61
N GLN A 636 7.97 20.66 19.37
CA GLN A 636 7.49 19.77 18.29
C GLN A 636 8.59 18.76 17.94
N GLY A 637 8.32 17.48 18.14
CA GLY A 637 9.21 16.30 18.14
C GLY A 637 10.30 16.12 17.06
N GLY A 638 10.67 17.17 16.37
CA GLY A 638 11.76 17.19 15.36
C GLY A 638 13.17 17.05 15.95
N GLY A 639 13.40 17.45 17.22
CA GLY A 639 14.74 17.47 17.81
C GLY A 639 15.42 16.11 17.91
N ASN A 640 14.67 15.06 18.26
CA ASN A 640 15.24 13.72 18.44
C ASN A 640 15.59 13.05 17.08
N ARG A 641 14.78 13.29 16.06
CA ARG A 641 15.05 12.79 14.70
C ARG A 641 16.26 13.47 14.06
N MET A 642 16.47 14.74 14.37
CA MET A 642 17.61 15.52 13.88
C MET A 642 18.95 15.04 14.46
N MET A 643 18.99 14.71 15.76
CA MET A 643 20.22 14.21 16.39
C MET A 643 20.61 12.82 15.89
N GLY A 644 19.65 11.93 15.69
CA GLY A 644 19.91 10.60 15.12
C GLY A 644 20.49 10.68 13.71
N ASN A 645 19.96 11.57 12.87
CA ASN A 645 20.47 11.77 11.51
C ASN A 645 21.89 12.34 11.51
N SER A 646 22.22 13.25 12.43
CA SER A 646 23.57 13.81 12.55
C SER A 646 24.60 12.75 12.98
N ALA A 647 24.25 11.84 13.90
CA ALA A 647 25.11 10.73 14.28
C ALA A 647 25.41 9.82 13.07
N ALA A 648 24.38 9.40 12.35
CA ALA A 648 24.55 8.59 11.15
C ALA A 648 25.45 9.27 10.08
N THR A 649 25.28 10.59 9.89
CA THR A 649 26.13 11.37 8.96
C THR A 649 27.59 11.33 9.39
N ASN A 650 27.86 11.55 10.67
CA ASN A 650 29.23 11.53 11.20
C ASN A 650 29.86 10.14 11.08
N LEU A 651 29.11 9.07 11.31
CA LEU A 651 29.60 7.72 11.09
C LEU A 651 30.00 7.51 9.62
N GLN A 652 29.14 7.86 8.68
CA GLN A 652 29.41 7.67 7.25
C GLN A 652 30.56 8.55 6.74
N LEU A 653 30.70 9.76 7.24
CA LEU A 653 31.85 10.63 6.92
C LEU A 653 33.16 10.08 7.50
N TYR A 654 33.14 9.49 8.68
CA TYR A 654 34.30 8.77 9.21
C TYR A 654 34.71 7.60 8.29
N VAL A 655 33.74 6.79 7.88
CA VAL A 655 33.99 5.66 6.97
C VAL A 655 34.58 6.14 5.64
N ALA A 656 34.07 7.24 5.09
CA ALA A 656 34.52 7.77 3.80
C ALA A 656 35.87 8.49 3.85
N THR A 657 36.21 9.14 4.99
CA THR A 657 37.39 10.03 5.07
C THR A 657 38.51 9.54 6.01
N GLY A 658 38.17 8.72 7.00
CA GLY A 658 39.07 8.35 8.09
C GLY A 658 39.39 9.44 9.10
N GLU A 659 38.71 10.61 9.00
CA GLU A 659 38.96 11.75 9.88
C GLU A 659 38.36 11.54 11.28
N LYS A 660 39.22 11.49 12.31
CA LYS A 660 38.83 11.10 13.68
C LYS A 660 37.75 11.95 14.32
N HIS A 661 37.68 13.23 13.99
CA HIS A 661 36.69 14.11 14.62
C HIS A 661 35.23 13.68 14.31
N TYR A 662 34.99 13.02 13.18
CA TYR A 662 33.67 12.50 12.85
C TYR A 662 33.26 11.35 13.77
N ILE A 663 34.16 10.39 14.03
CA ILE A 663 33.83 9.27 14.90
C ILE A 663 33.70 9.71 16.38
N GLU A 664 34.48 10.69 16.81
CA GLU A 664 34.38 11.28 18.14
C GLU A 664 33.03 12.00 18.32
N THR A 665 32.57 12.70 17.28
CA THR A 665 31.24 13.36 17.26
C THR A 665 30.12 12.32 17.26
N PHE A 666 30.24 11.25 16.45
CA PHE A 666 29.32 10.13 16.45
C PHE A 666 29.17 9.53 17.86
N GLU A 667 30.28 9.20 18.51
CA GLU A 667 30.24 8.61 19.87
C GLU A 667 29.50 9.51 20.87
N SER A 668 29.71 10.81 20.81
CA SER A 668 28.99 11.74 21.67
C SER A 668 27.49 11.71 21.44
N GLN A 669 27.06 11.68 20.19
CA GLN A 669 25.66 11.74 19.79
C GLN A 669 24.92 10.42 19.97
N ILE A 670 25.56 9.27 19.68
CA ILE A 670 24.90 7.98 19.71
C ILE A 670 24.51 7.57 21.12
N TRP A 671 25.35 7.83 22.12
CA TRP A 671 25.03 7.51 23.51
C TRP A 671 23.87 8.35 24.04
N GLU A 672 23.82 9.64 23.70
CA GLU A 672 22.68 10.49 24.04
C GLU A 672 21.39 10.00 23.36
N GLY A 673 21.46 9.56 22.09
CA GLY A 673 20.35 8.97 21.37
C GLY A 673 19.84 7.69 22.02
N LEU A 674 20.72 6.78 22.40
CA LEU A 674 20.39 5.52 23.08
C LEU A 674 19.74 5.74 24.46
N GLU A 675 20.20 6.73 25.23
CA GLU A 675 19.58 7.08 26.51
C GLU A 675 18.17 7.61 26.37
N ARG A 676 17.90 8.35 25.30
CA ARG A 676 16.56 8.92 25.03
C ARG A 676 15.61 7.91 24.41
N ASN A 677 16.06 7.12 23.46
CA ASN A 677 15.27 6.16 22.70
C ASN A 677 16.12 4.98 22.23
N ALA A 678 16.32 4.01 23.12
CA ALA A 678 17.14 2.84 22.84
C ALA A 678 16.65 2.08 21.60
N THR A 679 15.37 1.77 21.50
CA THR A 679 14.79 0.96 20.42
C THR A 679 14.89 1.62 19.04
N GLY A 680 14.72 2.94 18.97
CA GLY A 680 14.84 3.69 17.71
C GLY A 680 16.28 4.03 17.31
N THR A 681 17.27 3.87 18.21
CA THR A 681 18.66 4.26 17.96
C THR A 681 19.61 3.07 17.81
N ILE A 682 19.20 1.89 18.30
CA ILE A 682 20.05 0.69 18.36
C ILE A 682 20.60 0.26 17.01
N SER A 683 19.81 0.38 15.93
CA SER A 683 20.28 0.05 14.58
C SER A 683 21.48 0.90 14.18
N THR A 684 21.38 2.22 14.28
CA THR A 684 22.50 3.15 14.00
C THR A 684 23.72 2.89 14.89
N ALA A 685 23.49 2.51 16.13
CA ALA A 685 24.58 2.15 17.03
C ALA A 685 25.28 0.84 16.60
N MET A 686 24.53 -0.15 16.11
CA MET A 686 25.10 -1.40 15.60
C MET A 686 25.84 -1.21 14.28
N ASP A 687 25.44 -0.27 13.43
CA ASP A 687 26.13 0.04 12.16
C ASP A 687 27.59 0.48 12.41
N ALA A 688 27.89 1.00 13.59
CA ALA A 688 29.26 1.41 13.96
C ALA A 688 30.16 0.25 14.44
N ILE A 689 29.61 -0.89 14.84
CA ILE A 689 30.38 -2.01 15.43
C ILE A 689 31.58 -2.43 14.59
N PRO A 690 31.51 -2.51 13.24
CA PRO A 690 32.67 -2.88 12.42
C PRO A 690 33.84 -1.91 12.50
N TYR A 691 33.61 -0.69 12.96
CA TYR A 691 34.59 0.41 12.98
C TYR A 691 35.06 0.76 14.39
N MET A 692 34.50 0.09 15.42
CA MET A 692 34.71 0.38 16.83
C MET A 692 35.42 -0.77 17.55
N ASP A 693 35.94 -0.46 18.73
CA ASP A 693 36.59 -1.46 19.55
C ASP A 693 35.60 -2.34 20.37
N LYS A 694 36.15 -3.34 21.06
CA LYS A 694 35.33 -4.23 21.90
C LYS A 694 34.63 -3.48 23.05
N ALA A 695 35.23 -2.42 23.60
CA ALA A 695 34.63 -1.66 24.71
C ALA A 695 33.34 -0.96 24.26
N TYR A 696 33.28 -0.45 23.02
CA TYR A 696 32.07 0.09 22.42
C TYR A 696 30.96 -0.98 22.33
N LYS A 697 31.28 -2.16 21.79
CA LYS A 697 30.31 -3.27 21.67
C LYS A 697 29.83 -3.71 23.07
N ASP A 698 30.73 -3.88 24.04
CA ASP A 698 30.35 -4.27 25.42
C ASP A 698 29.40 -3.23 26.07
N LYS A 699 29.59 -1.94 25.80
CA LYS A 699 28.74 -0.87 26.29
C LYS A 699 27.33 -0.87 25.69
N LEU A 700 27.12 -1.47 24.49
CA LEU A 700 25.80 -1.59 23.85
C LEU A 700 24.92 -2.64 24.53
N VAL A 701 25.47 -3.61 25.26
CA VAL A 701 24.73 -4.75 25.83
C VAL A 701 23.44 -4.34 26.57
N PRO A 702 23.43 -3.37 27.50
CA PRO A 702 22.19 -2.98 28.19
C PRO A 702 21.08 -2.43 27.26
N TYR A 703 21.46 -1.83 26.14
CA TYR A 703 20.51 -1.30 25.15
C TYR A 703 19.99 -2.40 24.23
N VAL A 704 20.81 -3.43 23.97
CA VAL A 704 20.37 -4.63 23.24
C VAL A 704 19.39 -5.45 24.09
N GLU A 705 19.60 -5.52 25.42
CA GLU A 705 18.66 -6.14 26.36
C GLU A 705 17.31 -5.41 26.36
N LYS A 706 17.30 -4.07 26.40
CA LYS A 706 16.08 -3.27 26.25
C LYS A 706 15.40 -3.48 24.88
N TYR A 707 16.20 -3.64 23.83
CA TYR A 707 15.67 -3.95 22.51
C TYR A 707 15.02 -5.34 22.48
N LYS A 708 15.59 -6.32 23.19
CA LYS A 708 14.97 -7.65 23.36
C LYS A 708 13.60 -7.56 24.04
N GLU A 709 13.48 -6.77 25.11
CA GLU A 709 12.19 -6.55 25.79
C GLU A 709 11.13 -5.98 24.81
N TYR A 710 11.55 -5.07 23.94
CA TYR A 710 10.68 -4.54 22.87
C TYR A 710 10.30 -5.64 21.86
N LEU A 711 11.23 -6.51 21.45
CA LEU A 711 10.93 -7.62 20.54
C LEU A 711 9.96 -8.62 21.18
N ASP A 712 10.15 -8.94 22.47
CA ASP A 712 9.31 -9.89 23.21
C ASP A 712 7.87 -9.40 23.38
N SER A 713 7.65 -8.08 23.46
CA SER A 713 6.30 -7.51 23.66
C SER A 713 5.30 -7.87 22.57
N PHE A 714 5.76 -8.14 21.35
CA PHE A 714 4.87 -8.47 20.24
C PHE A 714 4.23 -9.86 20.34
N ASP A 715 4.79 -10.78 21.13
CA ASP A 715 4.18 -12.10 21.36
C ASP A 715 2.87 -12.02 22.16
N GLU A 716 2.73 -10.99 22.99
CA GLU A 716 1.52 -10.70 23.75
C GLU A 716 0.55 -9.82 22.96
N ASP A 717 1.07 -8.94 22.09
CA ASP A 717 0.26 -7.97 21.35
C ASP A 717 -0.57 -8.60 20.23
N ASN A 718 -0.03 -9.62 19.54
CA ASN A 718 -0.70 -10.26 18.41
C ASN A 718 -0.22 -11.69 18.19
N PRO A 719 -1.01 -12.54 17.51
CA PRO A 719 -0.68 -13.95 17.34
C PRO A 719 0.56 -14.22 16.48
N TYR A 720 1.03 -13.27 15.71
CA TYR A 720 2.17 -13.41 14.79
C TYR A 720 3.50 -13.03 15.43
N GLY A 721 3.48 -12.28 16.54
CA GLY A 721 4.68 -11.86 17.26
C GLY A 721 5.59 -10.90 16.49
N VAL A 722 5.00 -10.02 15.67
CA VAL A 722 5.69 -8.99 14.89
C VAL A 722 4.98 -7.64 15.02
N PRO A 723 5.65 -6.50 14.74
CA PRO A 723 4.99 -5.20 14.79
C PRO A 723 3.95 -5.08 13.66
N ILE A 724 2.69 -4.99 14.03
CA ILE A 724 1.59 -4.75 13.11
C ILE A 724 1.20 -3.29 13.21
N GLY A 725 1.43 -2.53 12.15
CA GLY A 725 1.08 -1.11 12.10
C GLY A 725 -0.42 -0.92 11.92
N LEU A 726 -1.01 -0.02 12.73
CA LEU A 726 -2.36 0.50 12.53
C LEU A 726 -2.25 1.81 11.75
N GLY A 727 -2.76 1.86 10.53
CA GLY A 727 -2.64 3.08 9.74
C GLY A 727 -3.21 2.98 8.33
N ASN A 728 -2.91 4.00 7.56
CA ASN A 728 -3.41 4.15 6.19
C ASN A 728 -2.67 3.25 5.19
N TRP A 729 -1.49 2.81 5.58
CA TRP A 729 -0.63 1.93 4.80
C TRP A 729 -0.36 0.67 5.60
N ALA A 730 -0.48 -0.48 4.99
CA ALA A 730 -0.28 -1.74 5.69
C ALA A 730 1.17 -1.90 6.17
N GLY A 731 1.35 -2.67 7.24
CA GLY A 731 2.53 -2.60 8.08
C GLY A 731 3.70 -3.48 7.70
N SER A 732 3.79 -4.05 6.48
CA SER A 732 4.91 -4.94 6.10
C SER A 732 6.28 -4.27 6.23
N GLY A 733 6.37 -2.95 5.98
CA GLY A 733 7.61 -2.20 6.19
C GLY A 733 8.11 -2.22 7.64
N SER A 734 7.20 -2.20 8.61
CA SER A 734 7.56 -2.33 10.04
C SER A 734 8.07 -3.73 10.35
N VAL A 735 7.48 -4.77 9.75
CA VAL A 735 7.92 -6.17 9.89
C VAL A 735 9.29 -6.38 9.26
N VAL A 736 9.52 -5.81 8.06
CA VAL A 736 10.82 -5.83 7.39
C VAL A 736 11.90 -5.15 8.24
N SER A 737 11.61 -3.97 8.80
CA SER A 737 12.53 -3.26 9.68
C SER A 737 12.84 -4.04 10.97
N PHE A 738 11.81 -4.63 11.58
CA PHE A 738 11.94 -5.50 12.75
C PHE A 738 12.85 -6.70 12.44
N GLY A 739 12.60 -7.40 11.35
CA GLY A 739 13.38 -8.56 10.94
C GLY A 739 14.83 -8.20 10.60
N THR A 740 15.06 -7.06 9.94
CA THR A 740 16.39 -6.53 9.61
C THR A 740 17.19 -6.25 10.88
N THR A 741 16.61 -5.45 11.78
CA THR A 741 17.30 -5.06 13.02
C THR A 741 17.55 -6.26 13.93
N ALA A 742 16.58 -7.20 14.04
CA ALA A 742 16.75 -8.44 14.78
C ALA A 742 17.85 -9.34 14.18
N SER A 743 17.97 -9.40 12.84
CA SER A 743 19.04 -10.15 12.18
C SER A 743 20.41 -9.57 12.48
N PHE A 744 20.59 -8.26 12.39
CA PHE A 744 21.85 -7.62 12.77
C PHE A 744 22.14 -7.76 14.26
N ALA A 745 21.13 -7.63 15.12
CA ALA A 745 21.28 -7.84 16.56
C ALA A 745 21.69 -9.29 16.87
N ASN A 746 21.11 -10.29 16.22
CA ASN A 746 21.56 -11.68 16.34
C ASN A 746 23.01 -11.86 15.85
N LYS A 747 23.38 -11.27 14.72
CA LYS A 747 24.75 -11.34 14.17
C LYS A 747 25.80 -10.84 15.18
N TYR A 748 25.50 -9.75 15.87
CA TYR A 748 26.45 -9.15 16.82
C TYR A 748 26.29 -9.64 18.25
N PHE A 749 25.09 -10.03 18.69
CA PHE A 749 24.75 -10.41 20.06
C PHE A 749 23.88 -11.69 20.10
N PRO A 750 24.37 -12.83 19.53
CA PRO A 750 23.58 -14.06 19.41
C PRO A 750 23.14 -14.67 20.74
N GLU A 751 23.87 -14.35 21.82
CA GLU A 751 23.55 -14.80 23.19
C GLU A 751 22.40 -14.00 23.83
N ILE A 752 22.01 -12.85 23.29
CA ILE A 752 20.92 -12.01 23.77
C ILE A 752 19.72 -12.12 22.83
N ILE A 753 19.94 -11.96 21.54
CA ILE A 753 18.91 -11.97 20.50
C ILE A 753 19.07 -13.27 19.69
N ASP A 754 18.11 -14.16 19.76
CA ASP A 754 18.11 -15.38 18.97
C ASP A 754 17.47 -15.17 17.59
N LYS A 755 17.55 -16.18 16.71
CA LYS A 755 17.05 -16.11 15.32
C LYS A 755 15.52 -16.10 15.22
N SER A 756 14.77 -16.41 16.28
CA SER A 756 13.32 -16.61 16.23
C SER A 756 12.57 -15.35 15.78
N TYR A 757 13.06 -14.17 16.15
CA TYR A 757 12.46 -12.89 15.74
C TYR A 757 12.56 -12.70 14.22
N ALA A 758 13.72 -13.01 13.65
CA ALA A 758 13.90 -12.94 12.19
C ALA A 758 13.04 -13.98 11.44
N TYR A 759 12.90 -15.20 12.02
CA TYR A 759 11.99 -16.21 11.46
C TYR A 759 10.51 -15.77 11.52
N LYS A 760 10.06 -15.11 12.61
CA LYS A 760 8.70 -14.56 12.70
C LYS A 760 8.44 -13.54 11.59
N ALA A 761 9.36 -12.59 11.39
CA ALA A 761 9.26 -11.61 10.32
C ALA A 761 9.20 -12.27 8.93
N THR A 762 10.08 -13.24 8.68
CA THR A 762 10.15 -13.99 7.42
C THR A 762 8.86 -14.76 7.17
N ASN A 763 8.34 -15.46 8.19
CA ASN A 763 7.08 -16.19 8.07
C ASN A 763 5.90 -15.25 7.76
N TYR A 764 5.86 -14.08 8.40
CA TYR A 764 4.83 -13.07 8.13
C TYR A 764 4.89 -12.60 6.68
N MET A 765 6.07 -12.23 6.19
CA MET A 765 6.25 -11.76 4.81
C MET A 765 5.84 -12.82 3.77
N PHE A 766 5.98 -14.09 4.10
CA PHE A 766 5.69 -15.18 3.16
C PHE A 766 4.38 -15.91 3.41
N GLY A 767 3.42 -15.32 4.13
CA GLY A 767 2.05 -15.80 4.20
C GLY A 767 1.51 -16.15 5.59
N CYS A 768 2.34 -16.10 6.66
CA CYS A 768 1.83 -16.27 8.03
C CYS A 768 1.33 -14.93 8.59
N HIS A 769 0.24 -14.45 8.03
CA HIS A 769 -0.42 -13.20 8.38
C HIS A 769 -1.96 -13.35 8.30
N PRO A 770 -2.75 -12.36 8.74
CA PRO A 770 -4.21 -12.48 8.76
C PRO A 770 -4.85 -12.69 7.40
N TYR A 771 -6.04 -13.27 7.41
CA TYR A 771 -7.03 -13.36 6.34
C TYR A 771 -6.73 -14.38 5.23
N HIS A 772 -5.54 -14.43 4.69
CA HIS A 772 -5.12 -15.40 3.68
C HIS A 772 -3.64 -15.74 3.84
N ASN A 773 -3.18 -16.67 3.02
CA ASN A 773 -1.80 -17.13 3.05
C ASN A 773 -1.01 -16.67 1.81
N TYR A 774 -1.20 -15.45 1.30
CA TYR A 774 -0.40 -14.98 0.19
C TYR A 774 0.97 -14.51 0.65
N SER A 775 2.00 -14.81 -0.13
CA SER A 775 3.28 -14.14 0.03
C SER A 775 3.13 -12.64 -0.27
N LEU A 776 3.66 -11.79 0.60
CA LEU A 776 3.69 -10.34 0.35
C LEU A 776 4.78 -9.95 -0.65
N VAL A 777 5.54 -10.91 -1.16
CA VAL A 777 6.57 -10.68 -2.16
C VAL A 777 6.20 -11.42 -3.44
N ALA A 778 5.96 -10.68 -4.50
CA ALA A 778 5.56 -11.23 -5.79
C ALA A 778 6.63 -12.16 -6.37
N ALA A 779 6.23 -13.30 -6.91
CA ALA A 779 7.08 -14.39 -7.41
C ALA A 779 7.89 -15.13 -6.33
N VAL A 780 7.66 -14.88 -5.05
CA VAL A 780 8.33 -15.60 -3.95
C VAL A 780 7.28 -16.38 -3.17
N GLY A 781 7.44 -17.70 -3.09
CA GLY A 781 6.49 -18.61 -2.45
C GLY A 781 5.80 -19.54 -3.44
N ALA A 782 5.00 -20.46 -2.92
CA ALA A 782 4.35 -21.51 -3.70
C ALA A 782 3.01 -21.08 -4.31
N ALA A 783 2.25 -20.20 -3.63
CA ALA A 783 0.98 -19.72 -4.14
C ALA A 783 1.21 -18.48 -5.02
N ARG A 784 0.28 -18.26 -5.94
CA ARG A 784 0.28 -17.03 -6.74
C ARG A 784 0.21 -15.84 -5.80
N PRO A 785 1.24 -15.00 -5.77
CA PRO A 785 1.18 -13.79 -4.98
C PRO A 785 0.08 -12.88 -5.53
N LYS A 786 -0.48 -12.05 -4.67
CA LYS A 786 -1.31 -10.97 -5.14
C LYS A 786 -0.56 -10.16 -6.16
N ALA A 787 -1.20 -9.88 -7.24
CA ALA A 787 -0.67 -8.93 -8.16
C ALA A 787 -0.60 -7.59 -7.45
N VAL A 788 0.44 -6.94 -7.67
CA VAL A 788 0.67 -5.69 -7.08
C VAL A 788 1.09 -4.74 -8.10
N PHE A 789 0.59 -3.75 -8.06
CA PHE A 789 0.46 -2.83 -8.97
C PHE A 789 0.91 -1.57 -8.65
N TYR A 790 1.05 -0.89 -9.63
CA TYR A 790 1.27 0.49 -9.79
C TYR A 790 -0.05 1.12 -10.00
N GLY A 791 -0.70 1.54 -8.96
CA GLY A 791 -1.87 2.37 -8.96
C GLY A 791 -2.86 2.08 -10.07
N ASN A 792 -3.14 3.06 -10.86
CA ASN A 792 -4.14 3.00 -11.90
C ASN A 792 -3.82 2.15 -13.12
N ASN A 793 -2.95 1.19 -13.03
CA ASN A 793 -2.69 0.32 -14.15
C ASN A 793 -3.96 -0.43 -14.57
N ARG A 794 -4.70 0.18 -15.49
CA ARG A 794 -5.89 -0.38 -16.08
C ARG A 794 -5.60 -1.45 -17.10
N ALA A 795 -4.35 -1.49 -17.54
CA ALA A 795 -3.95 -2.41 -18.58
C ALA A 795 -3.90 -3.84 -18.11
N ASP A 796 -4.52 -4.14 -16.95
CA ASP A 796 -4.69 -5.49 -16.56
C ASP A 796 -3.78 -6.04 -15.48
N PHE A 797 -4.05 -5.83 -14.25
CA PHE A 797 -3.56 -6.72 -13.19
C PHE A 797 -2.17 -7.30 -13.45
N SER A 798 -1.24 -6.44 -13.91
CA SER A 798 0.09 -6.88 -14.30
C SER A 798 0.83 -7.48 -13.12
N PHE A 799 1.21 -8.73 -13.27
CA PHE A 799 2.09 -9.38 -12.33
C PHE A 799 3.51 -8.84 -12.48
N ILE A 800 4.05 -8.23 -11.43
CA ILE A 800 5.42 -7.71 -11.42
C ILE A 800 6.24 -8.48 -10.41
N PRO A 801 7.18 -9.31 -10.88
CA PRO A 801 8.02 -10.09 -9.99
C PRO A 801 8.82 -9.22 -9.04
N GLY A 802 8.94 -9.66 -7.79
CA GLY A 802 9.80 -9.03 -6.80
C GLY A 802 9.18 -7.82 -6.08
N ASN A 803 7.96 -7.41 -6.46
CA ASN A 803 7.27 -6.38 -5.71
C ASN A 803 6.95 -6.81 -4.29
N VAL A 804 7.16 -5.92 -3.33
CA VAL A 804 6.85 -6.13 -1.92
C VAL A 804 5.60 -5.35 -1.55
N ALA A 805 4.50 -6.07 -1.34
CA ALA A 805 3.23 -5.46 -0.98
C ALA A 805 3.27 -4.87 0.43
N PRO A 806 2.62 -3.72 0.67
CA PRO A 806 2.38 -3.23 2.02
C PRO A 806 1.67 -4.24 2.92
N GLY A 807 0.77 -5.06 2.36
CA GLY A 807 0.19 -6.23 3.02
C GLY A 807 -1.19 -6.01 3.59
N VAL A 808 -1.45 -6.55 4.77
CA VAL A 808 -2.75 -6.48 5.42
C VAL A 808 -2.92 -5.13 6.10
N LEU A 809 -4.01 -4.44 5.76
CA LEU A 809 -4.34 -3.17 6.37
C LEU A 809 -5.15 -3.39 7.65
N PHE A 810 -4.58 -3.01 8.78
CA PHE A 810 -5.24 -3.07 10.07
C PHE A 810 -5.87 -1.72 10.41
N ARG A 811 -7.17 -1.75 10.64
CA ARG A 811 -7.96 -0.61 11.07
C ARG A 811 -8.87 -1.05 12.19
N HIS A 812 -8.73 -0.47 13.37
CA HIS A 812 -9.64 -0.81 14.45
C HIS A 812 -11.10 -0.45 14.08
N PRO A 813 -12.08 -1.34 14.28
CA PRO A 813 -12.05 -2.55 15.11
C PRO A 813 -11.69 -3.85 14.37
N ASP A 814 -11.19 -3.75 13.17
CA ASP A 814 -11.14 -4.85 12.24
C ASP A 814 -9.88 -4.75 11.34
N HIS A 815 -9.58 -5.75 10.55
CA HIS A 815 -8.62 -5.66 9.48
C HIS A 815 -9.34 -5.68 8.12
N PHE A 816 -8.72 -5.11 7.10
CA PHE A 816 -9.34 -4.99 5.80
C PHE A 816 -9.27 -6.32 5.06
N GLU A 817 -10.42 -6.94 4.81
CA GLU A 817 -10.51 -8.29 4.23
C GLU A 817 -10.48 -8.34 2.71
N ASN A 818 -10.35 -7.22 2.06
CA ASN A 818 -10.30 -7.26 0.61
C ASN A 818 -8.85 -7.36 0.12
N TYR A 819 -8.54 -8.54 -0.41
CA TYR A 819 -7.24 -8.88 -0.98
C TYR A 819 -7.32 -9.23 -2.45
N ASP A 820 -8.27 -8.63 -3.12
CA ASP A 820 -8.39 -8.82 -4.54
C ASP A 820 -7.22 -8.14 -5.26
N ASP A 821 -6.86 -8.69 -6.39
CA ASP A 821 -5.94 -8.08 -7.33
C ASP A 821 -6.56 -6.79 -7.91
N TRP A 822 -6.83 -5.82 -7.04
CA TRP A 822 -7.42 -4.57 -7.44
C TRP A 822 -6.44 -3.42 -7.23
N PRO A 823 -6.03 -2.72 -8.31
CA PRO A 823 -4.94 -1.76 -8.23
C PRO A 823 -5.21 -0.55 -7.35
N PHE A 824 -6.47 -0.23 -7.12
CA PHE A 824 -6.85 0.94 -6.32
C PHE A 824 -6.84 0.70 -4.80
N LEU A 825 -6.37 -0.43 -4.35
CA LEU A 825 -6.11 -0.69 -2.93
C LEU A 825 -4.65 -0.37 -2.60
N TRP A 826 -4.28 0.90 -2.74
CA TRP A 826 -2.92 1.39 -2.57
C TRP A 826 -2.25 0.93 -1.28
N GLY A 827 -2.89 1.20 -0.16
CA GLY A 827 -2.37 0.86 1.16
C GLY A 827 -2.11 -0.63 1.40
N GLN A 828 -2.59 -1.50 0.52
CA GLN A 828 -2.37 -2.94 0.59
C GLN A 828 -1.46 -3.47 -0.51
N ASN A 829 -1.52 -2.87 -1.67
CA ASN A 829 -0.98 -3.48 -2.90
C ASN A 829 0.20 -2.72 -3.49
N GLU A 830 0.29 -1.42 -3.30
CA GLU A 830 1.34 -0.63 -3.91
C GLU A 830 2.69 -0.84 -3.23
N GLY A 831 3.63 -1.41 -3.96
CA GLY A 831 5.02 -1.45 -3.52
C GLY A 831 5.74 -0.15 -3.86
N THR A 832 6.67 0.24 -2.99
CA THR A 832 7.52 1.41 -3.21
C THR A 832 8.97 0.99 -3.36
N ILE A 833 9.76 1.76 -4.10
CA ILE A 833 11.19 1.47 -4.29
C ILE A 833 11.94 1.42 -2.96
N GLY A 834 11.56 2.29 -2.01
CA GLY A 834 12.11 2.29 -0.66
C GLY A 834 11.77 1.02 0.13
N GLY A 835 10.52 0.57 0.06
CA GLY A 835 10.05 -0.67 0.70
C GLY A 835 10.75 -1.90 0.14
N ASN A 836 10.89 -1.97 -1.18
CA ASN A 836 11.52 -3.09 -1.87
C ASN A 836 13.03 -3.17 -1.60
N THR A 837 13.74 -2.05 -1.56
CA THR A 837 15.16 -2.05 -1.19
C THR A 837 15.38 -2.36 0.29
N SER A 838 14.48 -1.97 1.17
CA SER A 838 14.51 -2.37 2.59
C SER A 838 14.32 -3.89 2.73
N TYR A 839 13.44 -4.49 1.93
CA TYR A 839 13.28 -5.93 1.88
C TYR A 839 14.54 -6.67 1.39
N LEU A 840 15.28 -6.12 0.42
CA LEU A 840 16.56 -6.70 -0.01
C LEU A 840 17.58 -6.78 1.14
N ILE A 841 17.65 -5.73 1.98
CA ILE A 841 18.51 -5.77 3.18
C ILE A 841 18.02 -6.84 4.14
N PHE A 842 16.71 -6.87 4.43
CA PHE A 842 16.13 -7.85 5.34
C PHE A 842 16.42 -9.28 4.88
N GLY A 843 16.13 -9.60 3.62
CA GLY A 843 16.36 -10.93 3.07
C GLY A 843 17.83 -11.33 3.07
N SER A 844 18.75 -10.38 2.83
CA SER A 844 20.18 -10.61 2.87
C SER A 844 20.70 -10.82 4.30
N ALA A 845 20.26 -9.99 5.25
CA ALA A 845 20.61 -10.10 6.66
C ALA A 845 20.06 -11.39 7.28
N PHE A 846 18.85 -11.77 6.93
CA PHE A 846 18.24 -13.02 7.32
C PHE A 846 19.02 -14.22 6.78
N LYS A 847 19.32 -14.24 5.47
CA LYS A 847 20.13 -15.31 4.87
C LYS A 847 21.51 -15.45 5.51
N ASP A 848 22.13 -14.36 5.92
CA ASP A 848 23.45 -14.36 6.57
C ASP A 848 23.45 -15.07 7.93
N ILE A 849 22.40 -14.91 8.72
CA ILE A 849 22.33 -15.53 10.05
C ILE A 849 21.78 -16.97 10.03
N VAL A 850 21.07 -17.40 8.99
CA VAL A 850 20.46 -18.75 8.93
C VAL A 850 21.31 -19.77 8.16
N LYS A 851 22.35 -19.34 7.46
CA LYS A 851 23.34 -20.20 6.79
C LYS A 851 24.16 -21.06 7.77
#